data_f1a8248f1bdec8e1e98bd15d73090b5e
#
_entry.id   f1a8248f1bdec8e1e98bd15d73090b5e
#
_cell.length_a   1.000
_cell.length_b   1.000
_cell.length_c   1.000
_cell.angle_alpha   90.00
_cell.angle_beta   90.00
_cell.angle_gamma   90.00
#
_symmetry.space_group_name_H-M   'P 1'
#
loop_
_entity.id
_entity.type
_entity.pdbx_description
1 polymer ?
#
loop_
_entity_poly.entity_id
_entity_poly.type
_entity_poly.pdbx_seq_one_letter_code
_entity_poly.pdbx_strand_id
1 'polypeptide(L)'
;MEGGLTLGALEGFMATWAKARTTFGEGTPQDGAVFDNSPQLRQMQSNVESAKPGSQWTGAGADTYDAANQRQGRVLGDAAVLDQKLRAEVDRSAAVVAAGRRDLDAVRHWVVSAASTVPQTPQGERMLYPIVGKGAGEIAEILQKSNGDLNAIAGRMRGLGSEYQALAGGFKEDEGGDKEVAAKLEEERKRNAQRDVDLALKGDKDAQQRVRDVLNTIGPAQVGGTPKLNPEQASYLSQMQAQQKLRNVDQLKEAADKGASDIMADSWQLMSNPKLEVPKTESRDGALEGNTTVKGGFDQLPDGVTSTLESPGIEQSANLQKIADITSTGHENFQKDTDFDRGMIHKVADMMESPQWRNGDPAFHNPLDLQMPWEPDPPPPHADLERAASAAMDAVSHDHQVVHDAITGKVEPGNEFGQQVKIDHEHFLYNLTHEEWDDDGAAAGSLFDWTNSAATGPEKGIAASTAHAYGEYIGHNSKDLMHLSGSNVIGLDGVHTLGDVNPHLTYAVAEGLTPYINNIAGLSGGLPGFEALDEYPLFADYTMPDTKGLFAVLNSDQGTAALWNSEVYKQALLHETAFAQHPSNFGADAHLNASAMLRALVDDGAVGAFDAFAENQNQIATTEREWKEFGYDAALGTLVAGGGELPGAGPIAGEAIDRVGGALKDEILGTTEPIDPKNPISNMSAETASSRILTTVALVGGDIPLPQAHYDANHNLIYPPGAQAVMVDGEIVCPPGVPFDKHSEAIVKAAGDVLGPASGGYSAIEGMISRFNGVTETPNPNG
;
A
#
# COMPACT_ATOMS: atom_id res chain seq x y z
N MET A 1 -4.59 -9.12 -47.15
CA MET A 1 -4.08 -9.55 -45.84
C MET A 1 -3.66 -8.27 -45.10
N GLU A 2 -4.62 -7.64 -44.49
CA GLU A 2 -4.40 -6.47 -43.63
C GLU A 2 -4.15 -7.02 -42.22
N GLY A 3 -2.88 -7.16 -41.86
CA GLY A 3 -2.48 -7.37 -40.47
C GLY A 3 -2.58 -6.04 -39.74
N GLY A 4 -3.68 -5.80 -39.07
CA GLY A 4 -3.78 -4.70 -38.11
C GLY A 4 -2.71 -4.91 -37.03
N LEU A 5 -1.88 -3.91 -36.80
CA LEU A 5 -1.03 -3.83 -35.62
C LEU A 5 -1.96 -3.82 -34.40
N THR A 6 -2.01 -4.95 -33.71
CA THR A 6 -2.70 -5.02 -32.40
C THR A 6 -1.85 -4.23 -31.42
N LEU A 7 -2.48 -3.25 -30.75
CA LEU A 7 -1.84 -2.43 -29.72
C LEU A 7 -1.69 -3.29 -28.45
N GLY A 8 -0.53 -3.91 -28.28
CA GLY A 8 -0.26 -4.91 -27.23
C GLY A 8 -0.58 -4.42 -25.81
N ALA A 9 -0.34 -3.13 -25.53
CA ALA A 9 -0.67 -2.51 -24.24
C ALA A 9 -2.18 -2.51 -23.95
N LEU A 10 -3.03 -2.23 -24.97
CA LEU A 10 -4.49 -2.26 -24.81
C LEU A 10 -5.01 -3.69 -24.60
N GLU A 11 -4.43 -4.68 -25.29
CA GLU A 11 -4.77 -6.11 -25.09
C GLU A 11 -4.45 -6.57 -23.67
N GLY A 12 -3.26 -6.18 -23.13
CA GLY A 12 -2.88 -6.46 -21.74
C GLY A 12 -3.87 -5.85 -20.74
N PHE A 13 -4.24 -4.59 -20.92
CA PHE A 13 -5.28 -3.96 -20.11
C PHE A 13 -6.62 -4.70 -20.19
N MET A 14 -7.06 -5.08 -21.38
CA MET A 14 -8.35 -5.78 -21.56
C MET A 14 -8.33 -7.15 -20.87
N ALA A 15 -7.20 -7.85 -20.87
CA ALA A 15 -7.02 -9.10 -20.14
C ALA A 15 -7.10 -8.89 -18.62
N THR A 16 -6.44 -7.85 -18.10
CA THR A 16 -6.47 -7.46 -16.68
C THR A 16 -7.90 -7.07 -16.27
N TRP A 17 -8.56 -6.21 -17.05
CA TRP A 17 -9.96 -5.84 -16.82
C TRP A 17 -10.88 -7.07 -16.79
N ALA A 18 -10.74 -7.99 -17.77
CA ALA A 18 -11.56 -9.19 -17.83
C ALA A 18 -11.35 -10.08 -16.60
N LYS A 19 -10.11 -10.25 -16.15
CA LYS A 19 -9.77 -10.97 -14.92
C LYS A 19 -10.41 -10.31 -13.69
N ALA A 20 -10.23 -9.01 -13.52
CA ALA A 20 -10.86 -8.24 -12.44
C ALA A 20 -12.40 -8.33 -12.50
N ARG A 21 -13.01 -8.21 -13.69
CA ARG A 21 -14.46 -8.29 -13.87
C ARG A 21 -15.01 -9.66 -13.49
N THR A 22 -14.25 -10.73 -13.74
CA THR A 22 -14.64 -12.11 -13.39
C THR A 22 -14.66 -12.32 -11.87
N THR A 23 -13.82 -11.65 -11.08
CA THR A 23 -13.82 -11.76 -9.60
C THR A 23 -15.16 -11.31 -8.99
N PHE A 24 -15.87 -10.37 -9.62
CA PHE A 24 -17.22 -9.97 -9.19
C PHE A 24 -18.33 -10.92 -9.64
N GLY A 25 -18.00 -12.01 -10.32
CA GLY A 25 -18.93 -13.01 -10.81
C GLY A 25 -19.85 -12.52 -11.93
N GLU A 26 -20.77 -13.37 -12.37
CA GLU A 26 -21.76 -13.09 -13.42
C GLU A 26 -23.20 -13.12 -12.86
N GLY A 27 -24.15 -12.57 -13.61
CA GLY A 27 -25.57 -12.52 -13.21
C GLY A 27 -25.90 -11.42 -12.21
N THR A 28 -27.16 -11.36 -11.80
CA THR A 28 -27.64 -10.38 -10.80
C THR A 28 -27.23 -10.86 -9.39
N PRO A 29 -26.58 -10.01 -8.57
CA PRO A 29 -26.30 -10.36 -7.17
C PRO A 29 -27.59 -10.72 -6.43
N GLN A 30 -27.50 -11.70 -5.54
CA GLN A 30 -28.65 -12.23 -4.85
C GLN A 30 -29.20 -11.23 -3.82
N ASP A 31 -30.51 -11.03 -3.81
CA ASP A 31 -31.22 -10.16 -2.86
C ASP A 31 -31.30 -10.83 -1.48
N GLY A 32 -31.07 -10.06 -0.43
CA GLY A 32 -31.20 -10.50 0.96
C GLY A 32 -32.61 -10.94 1.38
N ALA A 33 -33.64 -10.59 0.61
CA ALA A 33 -35.03 -10.99 0.89
C ALA A 33 -35.22 -12.51 0.92
N VAL A 34 -34.38 -13.27 0.19
CA VAL A 34 -34.41 -14.75 0.17
C VAL A 34 -34.04 -15.33 1.54
N PHE A 35 -33.26 -14.60 2.34
CA PHE A 35 -32.75 -15.01 3.65
C PHE A 35 -33.59 -14.45 4.82
N ASP A 36 -34.65 -13.68 4.57
CA ASP A 36 -35.48 -13.04 5.59
C ASP A 36 -36.67 -13.91 5.98
N ASN A 37 -36.53 -14.70 7.05
CA ASN A 37 -37.59 -15.46 7.63
C ASN A 37 -38.24 -14.70 8.82
N SER A 38 -37.89 -13.45 9.07
CA SER A 38 -38.40 -12.66 10.18
C SER A 38 -39.92 -12.54 10.25
N PRO A 39 -40.68 -12.50 9.12
CA PRO A 39 -42.12 -12.51 9.18
C PRO A 39 -42.71 -13.82 9.78
N GLN A 40 -42.15 -14.97 9.36
CA GLN A 40 -42.56 -16.29 9.87
C GLN A 40 -42.20 -16.45 11.33
N LEU A 41 -41.02 -16.02 11.76
CA LEU A 41 -40.60 -16.05 13.16
C LEU A 41 -41.50 -15.18 14.06
N ARG A 42 -41.86 -13.98 13.58
CA ARG A 42 -42.82 -13.12 14.29
C ARG A 42 -44.20 -13.72 14.37
N GLN A 43 -44.65 -14.42 13.34
CA GLN A 43 -45.92 -15.15 13.38
C GLN A 43 -45.86 -16.29 14.39
N MET A 44 -44.73 -17.03 14.46
CA MET A 44 -44.54 -18.06 15.47
C MET A 44 -44.49 -17.46 16.89
N GLN A 45 -43.83 -16.33 17.08
CA GLN A 45 -43.83 -15.57 18.34
C GLN A 45 -45.25 -15.22 18.78
N SER A 46 -46.08 -14.68 17.89
CA SER A 46 -47.46 -14.33 18.14
C SER A 46 -48.31 -15.57 18.53
N ASN A 47 -48.05 -16.71 17.86
CA ASN A 47 -48.73 -17.96 18.19
C ASN A 47 -48.39 -18.46 19.61
N VAL A 48 -47.10 -18.41 20.00
CA VAL A 48 -46.61 -18.75 21.34
C VAL A 48 -47.20 -17.81 22.38
N GLU A 49 -47.23 -16.51 22.13
CA GLU A 49 -47.82 -15.51 23.00
C GLU A 49 -49.34 -15.72 23.19
N SER A 50 -50.00 -16.18 22.13
CA SER A 50 -51.45 -16.48 22.17
C SER A 50 -51.78 -17.77 22.94
N ALA A 51 -50.78 -18.65 23.14
CA ALA A 51 -50.94 -19.92 23.87
C ALA A 51 -50.77 -19.78 25.40
N LYS A 52 -50.82 -18.56 25.94
CA LYS A 52 -50.72 -18.30 27.38
C LYS A 52 -51.87 -18.97 28.18
N PRO A 53 -51.63 -19.40 29.43
CA PRO A 53 -52.67 -19.91 30.28
C PRO A 53 -53.81 -18.91 30.42
N GLY A 54 -55.03 -19.35 30.13
CA GLY A 54 -56.23 -18.55 30.37
C GLY A 54 -56.63 -18.53 31.85
N SER A 55 -57.64 -17.72 32.19
CA SER A 55 -58.12 -17.57 33.57
C SER A 55 -58.63 -18.87 34.20
N GLN A 56 -58.82 -19.91 33.38
CA GLN A 56 -59.27 -21.23 33.81
C GLN A 56 -58.14 -22.19 34.24
N TRP A 57 -56.89 -21.84 33.94
CA TRP A 57 -55.73 -22.63 34.30
C TRP A 57 -54.78 -21.79 35.15
N THR A 58 -54.72 -22.06 36.44
CA THR A 58 -53.95 -21.30 37.44
C THR A 58 -53.16 -22.25 38.35
N GLY A 59 -52.08 -21.71 38.96
CA GLY A 59 -51.19 -22.42 39.87
C GLY A 59 -49.85 -22.69 39.34
N ALA A 60 -48.92 -23.28 40.08
CA ALA A 60 -47.51 -23.44 39.76
C ALA A 60 -47.23 -24.04 38.38
N GLY A 61 -48.06 -24.94 37.88
CA GLY A 61 -47.95 -25.50 36.54
C GLY A 61 -48.28 -24.49 35.45
N ALA A 62 -49.30 -23.65 35.65
CA ALA A 62 -49.61 -22.56 34.70
C ALA A 62 -48.52 -21.49 34.69
N ASP A 63 -47.98 -21.13 35.86
CA ASP A 63 -46.90 -20.15 35.99
C ASP A 63 -45.61 -20.63 35.29
N THR A 64 -45.28 -21.92 35.45
CA THR A 64 -44.12 -22.52 34.76
C THR A 64 -44.30 -22.54 33.25
N TYR A 65 -45.51 -22.88 32.78
CA TYR A 65 -45.83 -22.88 31.34
C TYR A 65 -45.82 -21.46 30.76
N ASP A 66 -46.35 -20.46 31.47
CA ASP A 66 -46.30 -19.05 31.01
C ASP A 66 -44.87 -18.54 30.95
N ALA A 67 -44.03 -18.87 31.94
CA ALA A 67 -42.64 -18.54 31.94
C ALA A 67 -41.86 -19.18 30.74
N ALA A 68 -42.18 -20.44 30.42
CA ALA A 68 -41.61 -21.12 29.24
C ALA A 68 -42.05 -20.46 27.92
N ASN A 69 -43.34 -20.15 27.79
CA ASN A 69 -43.88 -19.44 26.63
C ASN A 69 -43.25 -18.05 26.43
N GLN A 70 -43.11 -17.29 27.51
CA GLN A 70 -42.47 -15.97 27.45
C GLN A 70 -41.00 -16.06 27.02
N ARG A 71 -40.27 -17.09 27.46
CA ARG A 71 -38.88 -17.34 27.02
C ARG A 71 -38.83 -17.69 25.52
N GLN A 72 -39.66 -18.64 25.10
CA GLN A 72 -39.72 -19.06 23.70
C GLN A 72 -40.16 -17.91 22.78
N GLY A 73 -41.10 -17.08 23.21
CA GLY A 73 -41.54 -15.87 22.50
C GLY A 73 -40.38 -14.86 22.33
N ARG A 74 -39.56 -14.66 23.38
CA ARG A 74 -38.37 -13.77 23.27
C ARG A 74 -37.37 -14.32 22.28
N VAL A 75 -37.01 -15.57 22.33
CA VAL A 75 -36.04 -16.20 21.42
C VAL A 75 -36.50 -16.09 19.96
N LEU A 76 -37.79 -16.34 19.68
CA LEU A 76 -38.35 -16.16 18.33
C LEU A 76 -38.29 -14.69 17.86
N GLY A 77 -38.52 -13.75 18.80
CA GLY A 77 -38.38 -12.32 18.52
C GLY A 77 -36.94 -11.91 18.21
N ASP A 78 -35.99 -12.41 19.00
CA ASP A 78 -34.57 -12.16 18.83
C ASP A 78 -34.07 -12.79 17.51
N ALA A 79 -34.48 -14.02 17.21
CA ALA A 79 -34.17 -14.67 15.93
C ALA A 79 -34.68 -13.86 14.72
N ALA A 80 -35.90 -13.30 14.81
CA ALA A 80 -36.48 -12.46 13.78
C ALA A 80 -35.66 -11.15 13.57
N VAL A 81 -35.07 -10.60 14.62
CA VAL A 81 -34.18 -9.44 14.52
C VAL A 81 -32.87 -9.82 13.84
N LEU A 82 -32.30 -10.99 14.15
CA LEU A 82 -31.08 -11.48 13.53
C LEU A 82 -31.28 -11.73 12.03
N ASP A 83 -32.40 -12.34 11.62
CA ASP A 83 -32.73 -12.53 10.19
C ASP A 83 -32.82 -11.20 9.41
N GLN A 84 -33.38 -10.15 10.04
CA GLN A 84 -33.42 -8.83 9.42
C GLN A 84 -32.03 -8.20 9.27
N LYS A 85 -31.15 -8.39 10.27
CA LYS A 85 -29.76 -7.95 10.18
C LYS A 85 -29.02 -8.70 9.07
N LEU A 86 -29.19 -10.03 8.99
CA LEU A 86 -28.58 -10.87 7.97
C LEU A 86 -29.01 -10.42 6.56
N ARG A 87 -30.31 -10.21 6.35
CA ARG A 87 -30.83 -9.64 5.10
C ARG A 87 -30.12 -8.34 4.74
N ALA A 88 -30.00 -7.42 5.67
CA ALA A 88 -29.36 -6.12 5.42
C ALA A 88 -27.87 -6.26 5.01
N GLU A 89 -27.13 -7.20 5.58
CA GLU A 89 -25.73 -7.43 5.18
C GLU A 89 -25.64 -8.09 3.79
N VAL A 90 -26.54 -9.01 3.44
CA VAL A 90 -26.62 -9.58 2.08
C VAL A 90 -26.93 -8.50 1.05
N ASP A 91 -27.87 -7.60 1.34
CA ASP A 91 -28.22 -6.47 0.46
C ASP A 91 -27.01 -5.52 0.26
N ARG A 92 -26.23 -5.26 1.33
CA ARG A 92 -24.99 -4.48 1.24
C ARG A 92 -23.93 -5.17 0.37
N SER A 93 -23.74 -6.48 0.53
CA SER A 93 -22.83 -7.26 -0.29
C SER A 93 -23.21 -7.20 -1.78
N ALA A 94 -24.50 -7.37 -2.08
CA ALA A 94 -25.02 -7.23 -3.43
C ALA A 94 -24.78 -5.83 -4.02
N ALA A 95 -24.90 -4.78 -3.19
CA ALA A 95 -24.65 -3.40 -3.62
C ALA A 95 -23.16 -3.16 -3.92
N VAL A 96 -22.23 -3.68 -3.12
CA VAL A 96 -20.77 -3.58 -3.36
C VAL A 96 -20.42 -4.27 -4.68
N VAL A 97 -20.88 -5.50 -4.91
CA VAL A 97 -20.65 -6.22 -6.17
C VAL A 97 -21.21 -5.46 -7.36
N ALA A 98 -22.43 -4.91 -7.25
CA ALA A 98 -23.03 -4.13 -8.33
C ALA A 98 -22.31 -2.81 -8.61
N ALA A 99 -21.77 -2.15 -7.59
CA ALA A 99 -20.94 -0.95 -7.72
C ALA A 99 -19.61 -1.29 -8.40
N GLY A 100 -18.84 -2.25 -7.87
CA GLY A 100 -17.55 -2.64 -8.44
C GLY A 100 -17.65 -3.04 -9.93
N ARG A 101 -18.71 -3.75 -10.33
CA ARG A 101 -18.96 -4.06 -11.74
C ARG A 101 -19.15 -2.80 -12.60
N ARG A 102 -19.96 -1.84 -12.12
CA ARG A 102 -20.20 -0.59 -12.87
C ARG A 102 -18.94 0.24 -13.00
N ASP A 103 -18.16 0.31 -11.92
CA ASP A 103 -16.94 1.09 -11.88
C ASP A 103 -15.89 0.48 -12.82
N LEU A 104 -15.68 -0.85 -12.80
CA LEU A 104 -14.82 -1.55 -13.76
C LEU A 104 -15.28 -1.34 -15.22
N ASP A 105 -16.58 -1.38 -15.48
CA ASP A 105 -17.12 -1.15 -16.82
C ASP A 105 -16.91 0.31 -17.26
N ALA A 106 -16.94 1.28 -16.34
CA ALA A 106 -16.63 2.69 -16.59
C ALA A 106 -15.15 2.91 -16.94
N VAL A 107 -14.23 2.30 -16.16
CA VAL A 107 -12.77 2.34 -16.44
C VAL A 107 -12.48 1.77 -17.82
N ARG A 108 -13.04 0.60 -18.14
CA ARG A 108 -12.88 0.01 -19.48
C ARG A 108 -13.36 0.96 -20.58
N HIS A 109 -14.53 1.56 -20.41
CA HIS A 109 -15.10 2.48 -21.39
C HIS A 109 -14.19 3.70 -21.59
N TRP A 110 -13.67 4.25 -20.51
CA TRP A 110 -12.74 5.38 -20.55
C TRP A 110 -11.44 5.02 -21.29
N VAL A 111 -10.77 3.91 -20.91
CA VAL A 111 -9.53 3.47 -21.56
C VAL A 111 -9.73 3.21 -23.04
N VAL A 112 -10.80 2.49 -23.43
CA VAL A 112 -11.09 2.22 -24.84
C VAL A 112 -11.38 3.50 -25.62
N SER A 113 -12.10 4.46 -25.02
CA SER A 113 -12.37 5.75 -25.64
C SER A 113 -11.09 6.57 -25.83
N ALA A 114 -10.26 6.65 -24.82
CA ALA A 114 -8.96 7.34 -24.89
C ALA A 114 -8.04 6.66 -25.92
N ALA A 115 -7.94 5.34 -25.91
CA ALA A 115 -7.13 4.59 -26.89
C ALA A 115 -7.59 4.79 -28.32
N SER A 116 -8.89 5.02 -28.57
CA SER A 116 -9.42 5.25 -29.94
C SER A 116 -8.93 6.55 -30.58
N THR A 117 -8.44 7.49 -29.78
CA THR A 117 -7.91 8.78 -30.26
C THR A 117 -6.42 8.71 -30.62
N VAL A 118 -5.74 7.62 -30.24
CA VAL A 118 -4.29 7.46 -30.43
C VAL A 118 -3.99 6.85 -31.82
N PRO A 119 -3.01 7.38 -32.58
CA PRO A 119 -2.63 6.85 -33.90
C PRO A 119 -2.12 5.41 -33.80
N GLN A 120 -2.48 4.56 -34.77
CA GLN A 120 -1.98 3.18 -34.84
C GLN A 120 -0.54 3.12 -35.39
N THR A 121 0.40 3.61 -34.64
CA THR A 121 1.83 3.66 -34.97
C THR A 121 2.65 3.23 -33.74
N PRO A 122 3.93 2.86 -33.89
CA PRO A 122 4.79 2.57 -32.72
C PRO A 122 4.91 3.74 -31.73
N GLN A 123 4.76 4.98 -32.17
CA GLN A 123 4.70 6.16 -31.31
C GLN A 123 3.35 6.25 -30.58
N GLY A 124 2.24 5.91 -31.27
CA GLY A 124 0.93 5.84 -30.64
C GLY A 124 0.84 4.73 -29.58
N GLU A 125 1.55 3.63 -29.76
CA GLU A 125 1.62 2.57 -28.73
C GLU A 125 2.26 3.07 -27.45
N ARG A 126 3.32 3.87 -27.53
CA ARG A 126 3.91 4.53 -26.35
C ARG A 126 2.96 5.52 -25.66
N MET A 127 2.11 6.20 -26.43
CA MET A 127 1.07 7.09 -25.89
C MET A 127 -0.06 6.32 -25.16
N LEU A 128 -0.17 5.01 -25.37
CA LEU A 128 -1.16 4.17 -24.68
C LEU A 128 -0.69 3.73 -23.29
N TYR A 129 0.61 3.62 -23.03
CA TYR A 129 1.12 3.16 -21.74
C TYR A 129 0.56 3.95 -20.55
N PRO A 130 0.58 5.30 -20.54
CA PRO A 130 -0.01 6.06 -19.43
C PRO A 130 -1.52 5.89 -19.31
N ILE A 131 -2.25 5.74 -20.42
CA ILE A 131 -3.70 5.51 -20.41
C ILE A 131 -4.00 4.14 -19.81
N VAL A 132 -3.25 3.13 -20.21
CA VAL A 132 -3.38 1.75 -19.74
C VAL A 132 -2.93 1.63 -18.28
N GLY A 133 -1.80 2.26 -17.90
CA GLY A 133 -1.30 2.30 -16.54
C GLY A 133 -2.31 2.92 -15.57
N LYS A 134 -2.85 4.09 -15.92
CA LYS A 134 -3.93 4.70 -15.14
C LYS A 134 -5.16 3.79 -15.03
N GLY A 135 -5.59 3.17 -16.12
CA GLY A 135 -6.71 2.24 -16.10
C GLY A 135 -6.47 1.02 -15.24
N ALA A 136 -5.23 0.51 -15.20
CA ALA A 136 -4.84 -0.61 -14.33
C ALA A 136 -4.85 -0.20 -12.85
N GLY A 137 -4.34 1.00 -12.53
CA GLY A 137 -4.40 1.57 -11.18
C GLY A 137 -5.85 1.71 -10.69
N GLU A 138 -6.75 2.29 -11.49
CA GLU A 138 -8.17 2.39 -11.13
C GLU A 138 -8.84 1.01 -10.93
N ILE A 139 -8.43 -0.02 -11.71
CA ILE A 139 -8.89 -1.41 -11.48
C ILE A 139 -8.43 -1.91 -10.11
N ALA A 140 -7.17 -1.69 -9.74
CA ALA A 140 -6.63 -2.08 -8.46
C ALA A 140 -7.36 -1.40 -7.29
N GLU A 141 -7.59 -0.08 -7.37
CA GLU A 141 -8.36 0.66 -6.37
C GLU A 141 -9.80 0.13 -6.21
N ILE A 142 -10.49 -0.17 -7.31
CA ILE A 142 -11.85 -0.72 -7.27
C ILE A 142 -11.84 -2.09 -6.58
N LEU A 143 -10.87 -2.94 -6.88
CA LEU A 143 -10.71 -4.25 -6.25
C LEU A 143 -10.42 -4.11 -4.75
N GLN A 144 -9.45 -3.27 -4.38
CA GLN A 144 -9.06 -3.03 -2.99
C GLN A 144 -10.23 -2.48 -2.17
N LYS A 145 -10.90 -1.45 -2.66
CA LYS A 145 -12.09 -0.88 -2.01
C LYS A 145 -13.20 -1.89 -1.84
N SER A 146 -13.52 -2.63 -2.90
CA SER A 146 -14.58 -3.65 -2.86
C SER A 146 -14.23 -4.80 -1.91
N ASN A 147 -12.96 -5.23 -1.88
CA ASN A 147 -12.48 -6.23 -0.93
C ASN A 147 -12.56 -5.72 0.51
N GLY A 148 -12.16 -4.48 0.79
CA GLY A 148 -12.32 -3.85 2.10
C GLY A 148 -13.77 -3.82 2.56
N ASP A 149 -14.70 -3.39 1.72
CA ASP A 149 -16.14 -3.35 2.00
C ASP A 149 -16.71 -4.76 2.24
N LEU A 150 -16.34 -5.75 1.41
CA LEU A 150 -16.79 -7.13 1.55
C LEU A 150 -16.22 -7.79 2.81
N ASN A 151 -14.96 -7.52 3.18
CA ASN A 151 -14.36 -7.99 4.42
C ASN A 151 -15.08 -7.43 5.65
N ALA A 152 -15.43 -6.14 5.64
CA ALA A 152 -16.21 -5.52 6.70
C ALA A 152 -17.61 -6.15 6.82
N ILE A 153 -18.27 -6.45 5.69
CA ILE A 153 -19.56 -7.15 5.65
C ILE A 153 -19.41 -8.57 6.19
N ALA A 154 -18.38 -9.30 5.76
CA ALA A 154 -18.09 -10.66 6.25
C ALA A 154 -17.82 -10.68 7.76
N GLY A 155 -17.11 -9.67 8.29
CA GLY A 155 -16.94 -9.48 9.73
C GLY A 155 -18.27 -9.35 10.48
N ARG A 156 -19.19 -8.52 9.97
CA ARG A 156 -20.53 -8.36 10.57
C ARG A 156 -21.39 -9.62 10.45
N MET A 157 -21.33 -10.33 9.31
CA MET A 157 -22.03 -11.62 9.14
C MET A 157 -21.51 -12.67 10.12
N ARG A 158 -20.19 -12.73 10.36
CA ARG A 158 -19.61 -13.61 11.40
C ARG A 158 -20.11 -13.25 12.80
N GLY A 159 -20.18 -11.95 13.12
CA GLY A 159 -20.79 -11.47 14.36
C GLY A 159 -22.24 -11.93 14.52
N LEU A 160 -23.05 -11.85 13.47
CA LEU A 160 -24.42 -12.36 13.45
C LEU A 160 -24.46 -13.88 13.66
N GLY A 161 -23.53 -14.64 13.06
CA GLY A 161 -23.39 -16.09 13.32
C GLY A 161 -23.18 -16.39 14.80
N SER A 162 -22.32 -15.61 15.49
CA SER A 162 -22.11 -15.72 16.94
C SER A 162 -23.36 -15.36 17.73
N GLU A 163 -24.13 -14.33 17.32
CA GLU A 163 -25.41 -13.99 17.96
C GLU A 163 -26.43 -15.10 17.78
N TYR A 164 -26.51 -15.77 16.62
CA TYR A 164 -27.35 -16.96 16.42
C TYR A 164 -26.93 -18.16 17.30
N GLN A 165 -25.62 -18.39 17.43
CA GLN A 165 -25.08 -19.44 18.30
C GLN A 165 -25.40 -19.18 19.78
N ALA A 166 -25.24 -17.92 20.22
CA ALA A 166 -25.61 -17.51 21.57
C ALA A 166 -27.12 -17.71 21.86
N LEU A 167 -27.95 -17.37 20.89
CA LEU A 167 -29.37 -17.57 20.94
C LEU A 167 -29.74 -19.06 21.03
N ALA A 168 -29.06 -19.91 20.24
CA ALA A 168 -29.21 -21.36 20.28
C ALA A 168 -28.66 -21.98 21.59
N GLY A 169 -27.58 -21.41 22.15
CA GLY A 169 -27.01 -21.78 23.44
C GLY A 169 -27.97 -21.51 24.58
N GLY A 170 -28.65 -20.37 24.59
CA GLY A 170 -29.66 -20.00 25.56
C GLY A 170 -30.87 -20.97 25.61
N PHE A 171 -31.13 -21.69 24.54
CA PHE A 171 -32.10 -22.80 24.54
C PHE A 171 -31.65 -24.02 25.32
N LYS A 172 -30.34 -24.25 25.44
CA LYS A 172 -29.75 -25.43 26.08
C LYS A 172 -29.51 -25.25 27.58
N GLU A 173 -29.31 -24.02 28.04
CA GLU A 173 -29.06 -23.75 29.48
C GLU A 173 -30.27 -23.88 30.39
N ASP A 174 -31.48 -23.83 29.85
CA ASP A 174 -32.72 -23.77 30.65
C ASP A 174 -33.47 -25.11 30.79
N GLU A 175 -33.13 -26.11 29.98
CA GLU A 175 -33.52 -27.48 30.31
C GLU A 175 -32.42 -28.00 31.23
N GLY A 176 -32.72 -28.24 32.51
CA GLY A 176 -31.83 -28.82 33.53
C GLY A 176 -31.13 -30.09 33.05
N GLY A 177 -30.37 -29.89 31.98
CA GLY A 177 -29.67 -30.90 31.20
C GLY A 177 -28.36 -31.20 31.87
N ASP A 178 -28.37 -32.39 32.45
CA ASP A 178 -27.27 -33.18 32.96
C ASP A 178 -25.89 -32.64 32.51
N LYS A 179 -25.05 -32.34 33.49
CA LYS A 179 -23.59 -32.16 33.28
C LYS A 179 -23.00 -33.26 32.41
N GLU A 180 -23.63 -34.42 32.37
CA GLU A 180 -23.28 -35.57 31.53
C GLU A 180 -23.55 -35.33 30.02
N VAL A 181 -24.64 -34.63 29.65
CA VAL A 181 -24.93 -34.26 28.24
C VAL A 181 -23.96 -33.18 27.77
N ALA A 182 -23.68 -32.17 28.58
CA ALA A 182 -22.68 -31.16 28.26
C ALA A 182 -21.26 -31.75 28.08
N ALA A 183 -20.88 -32.68 28.98
CA ALA A 183 -19.62 -33.39 28.89
C ALA A 183 -19.53 -34.28 27.62
N LYS A 184 -20.62 -34.95 27.23
CA LYS A 184 -20.66 -35.73 25.97
C LYS A 184 -20.55 -34.87 24.72
N LEU A 185 -21.22 -33.71 24.69
CA LEU A 185 -21.12 -32.77 23.58
C LEU A 185 -19.72 -32.17 23.47
N GLU A 186 -19.08 -31.86 24.58
CA GLU A 186 -17.70 -31.41 24.62
C GLU A 186 -16.74 -32.47 24.12
N GLU A 187 -16.88 -33.73 24.54
CA GLU A 187 -16.06 -34.84 24.06
C GLU A 187 -16.28 -35.10 22.56
N GLU A 188 -17.53 -35.00 22.08
CA GLU A 188 -17.86 -35.14 20.67
C GLU A 188 -17.19 -34.03 19.83
N ARG A 189 -17.22 -32.78 20.26
CA ARG A 189 -16.54 -31.65 19.64
C ARG A 189 -15.04 -31.94 19.52
N LYS A 190 -14.39 -32.33 20.62
CA LYS A 190 -12.95 -32.67 20.64
C LYS A 190 -12.61 -33.79 19.65
N ARG A 191 -13.43 -34.83 19.58
CA ARG A 191 -13.26 -35.96 18.63
C ARG A 191 -13.49 -35.53 17.18
N ASN A 192 -14.43 -34.63 16.92
CA ASN A 192 -14.68 -34.11 15.59
C ASN A 192 -13.47 -33.29 15.11
N ALA A 193 -12.96 -32.36 15.93
CA ALA A 193 -11.76 -31.59 15.60
C ALA A 193 -10.54 -32.49 15.31
N GLN A 194 -10.31 -33.50 16.19
CA GLN A 194 -9.22 -34.45 15.99
C GLN A 194 -9.35 -35.21 14.67
N ARG A 195 -10.52 -35.78 14.40
CA ARG A 195 -10.78 -36.56 13.18
C ARG A 195 -10.68 -35.70 11.92
N ASP A 196 -11.28 -34.52 11.94
CA ASP A 196 -11.32 -33.68 10.76
C ASP A 196 -9.94 -33.12 10.43
N VAL A 197 -9.12 -32.75 11.42
CA VAL A 197 -7.72 -32.34 11.19
C VAL A 197 -6.88 -33.52 10.68
N ASP A 198 -7.01 -34.73 11.25
CA ASP A 198 -6.27 -35.90 10.77
C ASP A 198 -6.59 -36.24 9.31
N LEU A 199 -7.87 -36.20 8.92
CA LEU A 199 -8.30 -36.45 7.56
C LEU A 199 -7.86 -35.31 6.62
N ALA A 200 -7.96 -34.06 7.06
CA ALA A 200 -7.54 -32.90 6.26
C ALA A 200 -6.06 -32.94 5.90
N LEU A 201 -5.18 -33.23 6.88
CA LEU A 201 -3.75 -33.37 6.67
C LEU A 201 -3.37 -34.62 5.82
N LYS A 202 -4.27 -35.58 5.66
CA LYS A 202 -4.13 -36.74 4.76
C LYS A 202 -4.69 -36.47 3.36
N GLY A 203 -5.35 -35.34 3.11
CA GLY A 203 -5.82 -34.93 1.81
C GLY A 203 -7.32 -35.13 1.57
N ASP A 204 -8.14 -35.39 2.61
CA ASP A 204 -9.60 -35.46 2.49
C ASP A 204 -10.16 -34.02 2.30
N LYS A 205 -10.76 -33.77 1.14
CA LYS A 205 -11.23 -32.43 0.76
C LYS A 205 -12.39 -31.91 1.61
N ASP A 206 -13.28 -32.80 2.02
CA ASP A 206 -14.43 -32.43 2.86
C ASP A 206 -13.95 -32.05 4.26
N ALA A 207 -12.96 -32.79 4.77
CA ALA A 207 -12.34 -32.47 6.04
C ALA A 207 -11.53 -31.15 5.97
N GLN A 208 -10.77 -30.92 4.91
CA GLN A 208 -10.10 -29.64 4.66
C GLN A 208 -11.10 -28.48 4.66
N GLN A 209 -12.25 -28.65 4.01
CA GLN A 209 -13.27 -27.60 3.99
C GLN A 209 -13.84 -27.34 5.40
N ARG A 210 -14.10 -28.39 6.20
CA ARG A 210 -14.60 -28.19 7.58
C ARG A 210 -13.58 -27.48 8.47
N VAL A 211 -12.29 -27.84 8.36
CA VAL A 211 -11.22 -27.13 9.11
C VAL A 211 -11.16 -25.67 8.68
N ARG A 212 -11.16 -25.41 7.37
CA ARG A 212 -11.16 -24.05 6.79
C ARG A 212 -12.36 -23.24 7.27
N ASP A 213 -13.54 -23.81 7.23
CA ASP A 213 -14.77 -23.14 7.66
C ASP A 213 -14.69 -22.71 9.14
N VAL A 214 -14.11 -23.54 10.01
CA VAL A 214 -13.91 -23.20 11.42
C VAL A 214 -12.85 -22.11 11.60
N LEU A 215 -11.67 -22.23 10.97
CA LEU A 215 -10.61 -21.22 11.09
C LEU A 215 -11.08 -19.87 10.55
N ASN A 216 -11.80 -19.83 9.45
CA ASN A 216 -12.36 -18.61 8.86
C ASN A 216 -13.41 -17.91 9.75
N THR A 217 -13.93 -18.56 10.79
CA THR A 217 -14.78 -17.89 11.79
C THR A 217 -13.99 -17.05 12.79
N ILE A 218 -12.66 -17.19 12.84
CA ILE A 218 -11.79 -16.40 13.72
C ILE A 218 -11.66 -14.99 13.13
N GLY A 219 -12.24 -14.02 13.84
CA GLY A 219 -12.24 -12.63 13.39
C GLY A 219 -11.05 -11.82 13.88
N PRO A 220 -10.77 -10.64 13.26
CA PRO A 220 -9.64 -9.78 13.63
C PRO A 220 -9.58 -9.41 15.13
N ALA A 221 -10.72 -9.22 15.76
CA ALA A 221 -10.77 -8.93 17.19
C ALA A 221 -10.29 -10.13 18.05
N GLN A 222 -10.59 -11.36 17.63
CA GLN A 222 -10.11 -12.57 18.29
C GLN A 222 -8.61 -12.78 18.05
N VAL A 223 -8.11 -12.50 16.86
CA VAL A 223 -6.66 -12.47 16.54
C VAL A 223 -5.94 -11.47 17.47
N GLY A 224 -6.56 -10.34 17.77
CA GLY A 224 -6.09 -9.39 18.77
C GLY A 224 -6.24 -9.87 20.24
N GLY A 225 -6.73 -11.09 20.48
CA GLY A 225 -6.87 -11.71 21.80
C GLY A 225 -8.17 -11.39 22.55
N THR A 226 -9.06 -10.58 21.98
CA THR A 226 -10.33 -10.21 22.64
C THR A 226 -11.46 -10.03 21.61
N PRO A 227 -12.54 -10.81 21.68
CA PRO A 227 -12.81 -11.89 22.65
C PRO A 227 -11.94 -13.13 22.43
N LYS A 228 -11.86 -14.00 23.43
CA LYS A 228 -11.16 -15.29 23.30
C LYS A 228 -11.80 -16.16 22.22
N LEU A 229 -11.04 -17.11 21.70
CA LEU A 229 -11.55 -18.14 20.80
C LEU A 229 -12.71 -18.89 21.43
N ASN A 230 -13.72 -19.22 20.62
CA ASN A 230 -14.77 -20.11 21.11
C ASN A 230 -14.26 -21.56 21.24
N PRO A 231 -14.93 -22.46 21.98
CA PRO A 231 -14.45 -23.81 22.21
C PRO A 231 -14.21 -24.64 20.96
N GLU A 232 -14.95 -24.42 19.87
CA GLU A 232 -14.76 -25.14 18.60
C GLU A 232 -13.49 -24.64 17.88
N GLN A 233 -13.33 -23.33 17.70
CA GLN A 233 -12.13 -22.71 17.14
C GLN A 233 -10.87 -23.17 17.89
N ALA A 234 -10.93 -23.14 19.22
CA ALA A 234 -9.83 -23.54 20.09
C ALA A 234 -9.48 -25.02 19.93
N SER A 235 -10.47 -25.92 19.81
CA SER A 235 -10.25 -27.36 19.59
C SER A 235 -9.59 -27.65 18.25
N TYR A 236 -10.09 -27.04 17.15
CA TYR A 236 -9.51 -27.23 15.84
C TYR A 236 -8.07 -26.71 15.78
N LEU A 237 -7.81 -25.54 16.33
CA LEU A 237 -6.46 -24.96 16.35
C LEU A 237 -5.49 -25.78 17.20
N SER A 238 -5.94 -26.26 18.38
CA SER A 238 -5.17 -27.18 19.23
C SER A 238 -4.82 -28.49 18.51
N GLN A 239 -5.73 -29.04 17.71
CA GLN A 239 -5.47 -30.26 16.93
C GLN A 239 -4.55 -29.97 15.75
N MET A 240 -4.69 -28.83 15.05
CA MET A 240 -3.76 -28.40 14.00
C MET A 240 -2.33 -28.30 14.57
N GLN A 241 -2.16 -27.69 15.75
CA GLN A 241 -0.87 -27.59 16.41
C GLN A 241 -0.30 -28.99 16.74
N ALA A 242 -1.06 -29.82 17.45
CA ALA A 242 -0.57 -31.09 17.96
C ALA A 242 -0.22 -32.10 16.85
N GLN A 243 -1.02 -32.17 15.79
CA GLN A 243 -0.83 -33.15 14.70
C GLN A 243 0.27 -32.74 13.71
N GLN A 244 0.69 -31.48 13.72
CA GLN A 244 1.83 -31.02 12.92
C GLN A 244 3.14 -30.97 13.72
N LYS A 245 3.08 -30.89 15.06
CA LYS A 245 4.21 -30.55 15.94
C LYS A 245 5.49 -31.35 15.66
N LEU A 246 5.40 -32.65 15.49
CA LEU A 246 6.56 -33.53 15.30
C LEU A 246 6.93 -33.77 13.81
N ARG A 247 6.29 -33.07 12.87
CA ARG A 247 6.57 -33.25 11.44
C ARG A 247 7.80 -32.45 11.01
N ASN A 248 8.61 -33.07 10.15
CA ASN A 248 9.64 -32.34 9.41
C ASN A 248 9.03 -31.60 8.19
N VAL A 249 9.82 -30.70 7.57
CA VAL A 249 9.34 -29.84 6.47
C VAL A 249 8.85 -30.65 5.27
N ASP A 250 9.49 -31.77 4.94
CA ASP A 250 9.05 -32.60 3.81
C ASP A 250 7.67 -33.25 4.06
N GLN A 251 7.41 -33.67 5.30
CA GLN A 251 6.09 -34.21 5.69
C GLN A 251 5.01 -33.12 5.71
N LEU A 252 5.38 -31.88 6.06
CA LEU A 252 4.49 -30.72 5.99
C LEU A 252 4.20 -30.37 4.53
N LYS A 253 5.21 -30.33 3.67
CA LYS A 253 5.05 -30.09 2.23
C LYS A 253 4.19 -31.16 1.56
N GLU A 254 4.36 -32.44 1.93
CA GLU A 254 3.51 -33.54 1.43
C GLU A 254 2.03 -33.33 1.80
N ALA A 255 1.72 -32.85 3.01
CA ALA A 255 0.35 -32.55 3.41
C ALA A 255 -0.20 -31.32 2.67
N ALA A 256 0.61 -30.29 2.49
CA ALA A 256 0.27 -29.08 1.72
C ALA A 256 -0.05 -29.42 0.26
N ASP A 257 0.77 -30.25 -0.39
CA ASP A 257 0.57 -30.69 -1.77
C ASP A 257 -0.71 -31.54 -1.95
N LYS A 258 -1.22 -32.12 -0.87
CA LYS A 258 -2.54 -32.78 -0.84
C LYS A 258 -3.70 -31.82 -0.63
N GLY A 259 -3.44 -30.51 -0.59
CA GLY A 259 -4.44 -29.45 -0.51
C GLY A 259 -4.69 -28.88 0.89
N ALA A 260 -3.81 -29.17 1.86
CA ALA A 260 -3.91 -28.64 3.22
C ALA A 260 -3.09 -27.35 3.45
N SER A 261 -2.51 -26.75 2.39
CA SER A 261 -1.56 -25.65 2.49
C SER A 261 -2.13 -24.46 3.26
N ASP A 262 -3.29 -23.97 2.84
CA ASP A 262 -3.95 -22.79 3.43
C ASP A 262 -4.30 -22.97 4.91
N ILE A 263 -4.89 -24.11 5.29
CA ILE A 263 -5.24 -24.39 6.69
C ILE A 263 -4.00 -24.58 7.58
N MET A 264 -2.88 -25.04 6.99
CA MET A 264 -1.60 -25.14 7.70
C MET A 264 -1.00 -23.77 7.90
N ALA A 265 -0.94 -22.94 6.86
CA ALA A 265 -0.49 -21.56 6.92
C ALA A 265 -1.27 -20.77 8.00
N ASP A 266 -2.60 -20.79 7.94
CA ASP A 266 -3.48 -20.14 8.91
C ASP A 266 -3.21 -20.62 10.34
N SER A 267 -3.03 -21.94 10.51
CA SER A 267 -2.75 -22.50 11.83
C SER A 267 -1.38 -22.08 12.38
N TRP A 268 -0.35 -21.91 11.53
CA TRP A 268 0.96 -21.44 11.97
C TRP A 268 0.90 -19.98 12.42
N GLN A 269 0.23 -19.12 11.67
CA GLN A 269 0.02 -17.73 12.05
C GLN A 269 -0.75 -17.61 13.38
N LEU A 270 -1.85 -18.33 13.52
CA LEU A 270 -2.67 -18.30 14.74
C LEU A 270 -1.96 -18.91 15.95
N MET A 271 -1.24 -20.03 15.77
CA MET A 271 -0.56 -20.71 16.87
C MET A 271 0.73 -19.99 17.32
N SER A 272 1.35 -19.22 16.45
CA SER A 272 2.50 -18.38 16.81
C SER A 272 2.13 -17.00 17.36
N ASN A 273 0.83 -16.63 17.32
CA ASN A 273 0.37 -15.36 17.85
C ASN A 273 0.34 -15.37 19.39
N PRO A 274 1.19 -14.59 20.09
CA PRO A 274 1.28 -14.61 21.55
C PRO A 274 0.05 -14.07 22.28
N LYS A 275 -0.92 -13.51 21.55
CA LYS A 275 -2.19 -13.01 22.11
C LYS A 275 -3.27 -14.10 22.22
N LEU A 276 -3.03 -15.26 21.56
CA LEU A 276 -3.98 -16.39 21.57
C LEU A 276 -3.65 -17.43 22.63
N GLU A 277 -4.67 -18.11 23.12
CA GLU A 277 -4.56 -19.26 24.02
C GLU A 277 -5.49 -20.38 23.54
N VAL A 278 -4.96 -21.60 23.49
CA VAL A 278 -5.73 -22.79 23.12
C VAL A 278 -5.54 -23.92 24.14
N PRO A 279 -6.47 -24.88 24.23
CA PRO A 279 -6.28 -26.09 25.02
C PRO A 279 -5.03 -26.85 24.59
N LYS A 280 -4.28 -27.38 25.54
CA LYS A 280 -3.11 -28.21 25.26
C LYS A 280 -3.55 -29.61 24.81
N THR A 281 -3.05 -30.03 23.66
CA THR A 281 -3.16 -31.42 23.17
C THR A 281 -1.76 -32.04 23.15
N GLU A 282 -1.62 -33.31 23.48
CA GLU A 282 -0.35 -34.03 23.31
C GLU A 282 -0.07 -34.28 21.82
N SER A 283 1.20 -34.09 21.42
CA SER A 283 1.65 -34.25 20.03
C SER A 283 1.77 -35.72 19.62
N ARG A 284 0.66 -36.44 19.62
CA ARG A 284 0.56 -37.83 19.22
C ARG A 284 -0.81 -38.17 18.64
N ASP A 285 -0.87 -39.19 17.82
CA ASP A 285 -2.12 -39.71 17.26
C ASP A 285 -3.09 -40.16 18.36
N GLY A 286 -4.33 -39.80 18.20
CA GLY A 286 -5.41 -40.17 19.13
C GLY A 286 -5.50 -39.38 20.41
N ALA A 287 -4.66 -38.33 20.61
CA ALA A 287 -4.75 -37.47 21.76
C ALA A 287 -5.90 -36.45 21.61
N LEU A 288 -6.68 -36.30 22.65
CA LEU A 288 -7.68 -35.24 22.78
C LEU A 288 -7.14 -34.10 23.62
N GLU A 289 -7.71 -32.91 23.41
CA GLU A 289 -7.35 -31.71 24.18
C GLU A 289 -7.59 -31.92 25.69
N GLY A 290 -6.64 -31.41 26.49
CA GLY A 290 -6.72 -31.41 27.96
C GLY A 290 -7.45 -30.19 28.52
N ASN A 291 -7.36 -30.04 29.84
CA ASN A 291 -7.95 -28.91 30.56
C ASN A 291 -6.98 -27.75 30.79
N THR A 292 -5.72 -27.91 30.42
CA THR A 292 -4.69 -26.87 30.48
C THR A 292 -4.62 -26.13 29.16
N THR A 293 -4.33 -24.84 29.20
CA THR A 293 -4.11 -24.03 27.99
C THR A 293 -2.63 -23.81 27.73
N VAL A 294 -2.29 -23.59 26.48
CA VAL A 294 -0.99 -23.08 26.04
C VAL A 294 -1.20 -21.74 25.33
N LYS A 295 -0.29 -20.83 25.55
CA LYS A 295 -0.25 -19.54 24.87
C LYS A 295 0.44 -19.73 23.51
N GLY A 296 -0.03 -19.00 22.49
CA GLY A 296 0.64 -18.95 21.19
C GLY A 296 2.07 -18.41 21.32
N GLY A 297 2.90 -18.74 20.36
CA GLY A 297 4.29 -18.36 20.33
C GLY A 297 5.12 -19.27 19.42
N PHE A 298 6.37 -18.96 19.23
CA PHE A 298 7.29 -19.69 18.34
C PHE A 298 7.36 -21.19 18.66
N ASP A 299 7.40 -21.54 19.94
CA ASP A 299 7.42 -22.93 20.42
C ASP A 299 6.18 -23.75 20.03
N GLN A 300 5.12 -23.12 19.58
CA GLN A 300 3.90 -23.84 19.17
C GLN A 300 3.94 -24.25 17.69
N LEU A 301 4.89 -23.77 16.93
CA LEU A 301 5.11 -24.16 15.53
C LEU A 301 5.59 -25.62 15.40
N PRO A 302 5.44 -26.26 14.22
CA PRO A 302 6.03 -27.57 13.95
C PRO A 302 7.54 -27.59 14.15
N ASP A 303 8.09 -28.70 14.67
CA ASP A 303 9.54 -28.84 14.93
C ASP A 303 10.38 -28.67 13.66
N GLY A 304 9.85 -29.08 12.48
CA GLY A 304 10.51 -28.84 11.20
C GLY A 304 10.59 -27.36 10.84
N VAL A 305 9.57 -26.56 11.20
CA VAL A 305 9.55 -25.11 10.98
C VAL A 305 10.51 -24.42 11.93
N THR A 306 10.40 -24.66 13.24
CA THR A 306 11.29 -24.03 14.23
C THR A 306 12.76 -24.33 13.97
N SER A 307 13.11 -25.61 13.70
CA SER A 307 14.50 -26.00 13.39
C SER A 307 15.04 -25.37 12.10
N THR A 308 14.18 -25.10 11.13
CA THR A 308 14.58 -24.37 9.91
C THR A 308 14.85 -22.90 10.21
N LEU A 309 13.94 -22.24 10.92
CA LEU A 309 14.07 -20.80 11.23
C LEU A 309 15.19 -20.49 12.22
N GLU A 310 15.55 -21.45 13.08
CA GLU A 310 16.68 -21.33 14.03
C GLU A 310 18.03 -21.77 13.43
N SER A 311 18.05 -22.36 12.23
CA SER A 311 19.31 -22.80 11.60
C SER A 311 20.15 -21.60 11.17
N PRO A 312 21.49 -21.61 11.37
CA PRO A 312 22.32 -20.45 11.10
C PRO A 312 22.57 -20.21 9.59
N GLY A 313 22.67 -18.98 9.19
CA GLY A 313 23.04 -18.53 7.84
C GLY A 313 22.21 -19.22 6.77
N ILE A 314 22.84 -19.73 5.73
CA ILE A 314 22.18 -20.37 4.59
C ILE A 314 21.68 -21.81 4.86
N GLU A 315 21.96 -22.35 6.05
CA GLU A 315 21.52 -23.70 6.37
C GLU A 315 20.00 -23.81 6.27
N GLN A 316 19.53 -24.91 5.68
CA GLN A 316 18.12 -25.20 5.45
C GLN A 316 17.35 -24.19 4.57
N SER A 317 18.01 -23.40 3.73
CA SER A 317 17.37 -22.46 2.79
C SER A 317 16.30 -23.12 1.91
N ALA A 318 16.56 -24.36 1.43
CA ALA A 318 15.56 -25.13 0.67
C ALA A 318 14.31 -25.49 1.49
N ASN A 319 14.43 -25.62 2.81
CA ASN A 319 13.29 -25.82 3.69
C ASN A 319 12.56 -24.49 3.94
N LEU A 320 13.29 -23.37 4.04
CA LEU A 320 12.70 -22.03 4.12
C LEU A 320 11.79 -21.77 2.90
N GLN A 321 12.26 -22.09 1.69
CA GLN A 321 11.45 -21.99 0.47
C GLN A 321 10.14 -22.78 0.58
N LYS A 322 10.20 -24.04 1.04
CA LYS A 322 8.99 -24.87 1.21
C LYS A 322 8.03 -24.32 2.26
N ILE A 323 8.56 -23.74 3.32
CA ILE A 323 7.77 -23.07 4.38
C ILE A 323 7.08 -21.83 3.80
N ALA A 324 7.81 -20.99 3.06
CA ALA A 324 7.28 -19.81 2.40
C ALA A 324 6.19 -20.17 1.38
N ASP A 325 6.41 -21.21 0.55
CA ASP A 325 5.41 -21.71 -0.41
C ASP A 325 4.10 -22.16 0.26
N ILE A 326 4.18 -22.73 1.46
CA ILE A 326 2.99 -23.09 2.24
C ILE A 326 2.32 -21.84 2.77
N THR A 327 3.08 -20.93 3.34
CA THR A 327 2.58 -19.74 4.03
C THR A 327 1.90 -18.75 3.08
N SER A 328 2.40 -18.60 1.85
CA SER A 328 1.81 -17.73 0.82
C SER A 328 0.36 -18.06 0.45
N THR A 329 -0.15 -19.22 0.88
CA THR A 329 -1.54 -19.63 0.63
C THR A 329 -2.50 -19.28 1.78
N GLY A 330 -2.00 -18.74 2.89
CA GLY A 330 -2.76 -18.39 4.09
C GLY A 330 -3.53 -17.08 3.95
N HIS A 331 -4.33 -16.79 4.97
CA HIS A 331 -5.11 -15.54 5.02
C HIS A 331 -4.31 -14.42 5.70
N GLU A 332 -4.09 -13.31 5.01
CA GLU A 332 -3.40 -12.11 5.49
C GLU A 332 -3.96 -11.58 6.84
N ASN A 333 -5.25 -11.78 7.11
CA ASN A 333 -5.89 -11.35 8.35
C ASN A 333 -5.31 -12.01 9.62
N PHE A 334 -4.58 -13.10 9.51
CA PHE A 334 -3.96 -13.81 10.62
C PHE A 334 -2.50 -13.40 10.87
N GLN A 335 -1.89 -12.70 9.93
CA GLN A 335 -0.54 -12.13 10.01
C GLN A 335 -0.57 -10.85 10.83
N LYS A 336 -0.50 -10.99 12.17
CA LYS A 336 -0.63 -9.87 13.10
C LYS A 336 0.28 -10.02 14.29
N ASP A 337 1.53 -9.54 14.15
CA ASP A 337 2.55 -9.56 15.20
C ASP A 337 2.85 -11.00 15.66
N THR A 338 3.09 -11.90 14.69
CA THR A 338 3.28 -13.31 14.96
C THR A 338 4.77 -13.67 15.12
N ASP A 339 5.05 -14.63 16.01
CA ASP A 339 6.43 -15.11 16.20
C ASP A 339 6.92 -15.93 14.99
N PHE A 340 5.99 -16.47 14.18
CA PHE A 340 6.32 -17.15 12.94
C PHE A 340 6.93 -16.19 11.92
N ASP A 341 6.25 -15.07 11.64
CA ASP A 341 6.73 -14.09 10.67
C ASP A 341 8.02 -13.40 11.16
N ARG A 342 8.16 -13.19 12.48
CA ARG A 342 9.42 -12.73 13.08
C ARG A 342 10.57 -13.70 12.85
N GLY A 343 10.31 -14.99 13.01
CA GLY A 343 11.30 -16.04 12.71
C GLY A 343 11.67 -16.09 11.22
N MET A 344 10.69 -15.93 10.34
CA MET A 344 10.89 -15.92 8.88
C MET A 344 11.81 -14.76 8.45
N ILE A 345 11.46 -13.52 8.83
CA ILE A 345 12.24 -12.34 8.41
C ILE A 345 13.63 -12.31 9.07
N HIS A 346 13.75 -12.79 10.32
CA HIS A 346 15.04 -12.95 10.97
C HIS A 346 15.93 -13.96 10.22
N LYS A 347 15.34 -15.09 9.77
CA LYS A 347 16.07 -16.07 8.98
C LYS A 347 16.57 -15.51 7.65
N VAL A 348 15.78 -14.67 6.99
CA VAL A 348 16.21 -13.94 5.77
C VAL A 348 17.39 -13.04 6.09
N ALA A 349 17.31 -12.22 7.14
CA ALA A 349 18.38 -11.33 7.55
C ALA A 349 19.68 -12.10 7.88
N ASP A 350 19.59 -13.21 8.64
CA ASP A 350 20.72 -14.06 8.99
C ASP A 350 21.35 -14.74 7.75
N MET A 351 20.52 -15.13 6.78
CA MET A 351 21.01 -15.68 5.50
C MET A 351 21.82 -14.64 4.73
N MET A 352 21.31 -13.41 4.60
CA MET A 352 21.96 -12.32 3.86
C MET A 352 23.24 -11.84 4.54
N GLU A 353 23.37 -11.99 5.84
CA GLU A 353 24.60 -11.69 6.60
C GLU A 353 25.66 -12.78 6.46
N SER A 354 25.30 -13.97 6.01
CA SER A 354 26.23 -15.09 5.94
C SER A 354 27.34 -14.86 4.91
N PRO A 355 28.58 -15.32 5.17
CA PRO A 355 29.67 -15.23 4.18
C PRO A 355 29.35 -15.93 2.85
N GLN A 356 28.53 -16.98 2.88
CA GLN A 356 28.15 -17.74 1.69
C GLN A 356 27.17 -16.97 0.79
N TRP A 357 26.31 -16.13 1.37
CA TRP A 357 25.48 -15.19 0.60
C TRP A 357 26.36 -14.15 -0.11
N ARG A 358 27.25 -13.49 0.64
CA ARG A 358 28.11 -12.42 0.14
C ARG A 358 29.17 -12.87 -0.88
N ASN A 359 29.62 -14.12 -0.79
CA ASN A 359 30.64 -14.69 -1.66
C ASN A 359 30.05 -15.64 -2.71
N GLY A 360 28.79 -15.58 -2.99
CA GLY A 360 27.93 -16.53 -3.67
C GLY A 360 28.22 -16.82 -5.15
N ASP A 361 29.40 -16.52 -5.68
CA ASP A 361 29.79 -16.96 -7.00
C ASP A 361 30.54 -18.34 -6.93
N PRO A 362 29.92 -19.40 -7.48
CA PRO A 362 30.59 -20.68 -7.70
C PRO A 362 31.71 -20.62 -8.76
N ALA A 363 32.06 -19.43 -9.28
CA ALA A 363 33.12 -19.27 -10.28
C ALA A 363 34.53 -19.68 -9.80
N PHE A 364 34.72 -19.98 -8.54
CA PHE A 364 35.89 -20.66 -8.00
C PHE A 364 35.74 -22.18 -7.88
N HIS A 365 34.93 -22.81 -8.70
CA HIS A 365 35.08 -24.25 -8.88
C HIS A 365 36.36 -24.47 -9.68
N ASN A 366 37.40 -24.91 -8.95
CA ASN A 366 38.59 -25.51 -9.58
C ASN A 366 38.10 -26.64 -10.48
N PRO A 367 38.24 -26.58 -11.81
CA PRO A 367 37.73 -27.61 -12.72
C PRO A 367 38.37 -28.99 -12.50
N LEU A 368 39.26 -29.11 -11.52
CA LEU A 368 39.91 -30.35 -11.08
C LEU A 368 39.49 -30.80 -9.67
N ASP A 369 38.54 -30.11 -9.04
CA ASP A 369 38.02 -30.49 -7.72
C ASP A 369 37.11 -31.73 -7.87
N LEU A 370 37.70 -32.84 -7.69
CA LEU A 370 36.96 -34.12 -7.52
C LEU A 370 36.42 -34.11 -6.09
N GLN A 371 35.14 -33.82 -5.95
CA GLN A 371 34.42 -33.87 -4.66
C GLN A 371 34.66 -35.23 -4.01
N MET A 372 35.33 -35.23 -2.90
CA MET A 372 35.63 -36.48 -2.16
C MET A 372 34.45 -36.84 -1.26
N PRO A 373 34.15 -38.14 -1.02
CA PRO A 373 32.96 -38.58 -0.27
C PRO A 373 32.86 -38.09 1.19
N TRP A 374 33.86 -37.37 1.69
CA TRP A 374 33.91 -36.79 3.03
C TRP A 374 33.92 -35.24 3.02
N GLU A 375 33.89 -34.61 1.84
CA GLU A 375 33.74 -33.19 1.73
C GLU A 375 32.27 -32.81 1.95
N PRO A 376 31.98 -31.69 2.68
CA PRO A 376 30.62 -31.20 2.79
C PRO A 376 30.04 -30.94 1.40
N ASP A 377 28.74 -31.10 1.26
CA ASP A 377 28.04 -30.74 0.03
C ASP A 377 28.35 -29.28 -0.33
N PRO A 378 28.50 -28.96 -1.62
CA PRO A 378 28.69 -27.56 -2.03
C PRO A 378 27.48 -26.72 -1.56
N PRO A 379 27.73 -25.45 -1.21
CA PRO A 379 26.62 -24.55 -0.85
C PRO A 379 25.60 -24.47 -2.00
N PRO A 380 24.33 -24.23 -1.71
CA PRO A 380 23.32 -24.00 -2.74
C PRO A 380 23.75 -22.88 -3.69
N PRO A 381 23.37 -22.91 -4.98
CA PRO A 381 23.54 -21.79 -5.88
C PRO A 381 22.92 -20.51 -5.30
N HIS A 382 23.53 -19.35 -5.57
CA HIS A 382 23.04 -18.07 -5.06
C HIS A 382 21.57 -17.81 -5.44
N ALA A 383 21.18 -18.08 -6.68
CA ALA A 383 19.81 -17.97 -7.15
C ALA A 383 18.77 -18.82 -6.37
N ASP A 384 19.20 -19.94 -5.76
CA ASP A 384 18.31 -20.74 -4.92
C ASP A 384 18.17 -20.14 -3.50
N LEU A 385 19.24 -19.50 -2.99
CA LEU A 385 19.22 -18.75 -1.74
C LEU A 385 18.33 -17.52 -1.86
N GLU A 386 18.52 -16.76 -2.92
CA GLU A 386 17.77 -15.58 -3.27
C GLU A 386 16.27 -15.87 -3.42
N ARG A 387 15.93 -16.95 -4.17
CA ARG A 387 14.53 -17.38 -4.31
C ARG A 387 13.90 -17.73 -2.96
N ALA A 388 14.65 -18.35 -2.06
CA ALA A 388 14.16 -18.69 -0.73
C ALA A 388 13.94 -17.43 0.13
N ALA A 389 14.83 -16.44 0.03
CA ALA A 389 14.71 -15.16 0.72
C ALA A 389 13.53 -14.33 0.16
N SER A 390 13.42 -14.21 -1.16
CA SER A 390 12.32 -13.50 -1.82
C SER A 390 10.96 -14.10 -1.46
N ALA A 391 10.82 -15.42 -1.52
CA ALA A 391 9.57 -16.09 -1.14
C ALA A 391 9.23 -15.88 0.36
N ALA A 392 10.23 -15.84 1.22
CA ALA A 392 10.01 -15.59 2.65
C ALA A 392 9.64 -14.13 2.94
N MET A 393 10.25 -13.16 2.26
CA MET A 393 9.88 -11.73 2.37
C MET A 393 8.45 -11.49 1.89
N ASP A 394 8.09 -12.02 0.74
CA ASP A 394 6.73 -11.91 0.20
C ASP A 394 5.69 -12.53 1.16
N ALA A 395 6.01 -13.70 1.75
CA ALA A 395 5.13 -14.36 2.71
C ALA A 395 4.92 -13.57 4.01
N VAL A 396 5.89 -12.76 4.44
CA VAL A 396 5.85 -11.97 5.70
C VAL A 396 5.30 -10.56 5.48
N SER A 397 5.30 -10.05 4.26
CA SER A 397 5.03 -8.64 3.93
C SER A 397 3.72 -8.09 4.52
N HIS A 398 2.74 -8.94 4.75
CA HIS A 398 1.43 -8.57 5.31
C HIS A 398 1.41 -8.47 6.85
N ASP A 399 2.44 -8.92 7.56
CA ASP A 399 2.59 -8.65 9.00
C ASP A 399 3.32 -7.31 9.23
N HIS A 400 2.57 -6.23 9.06
CA HIS A 400 3.09 -4.86 9.11
C HIS A 400 3.85 -4.55 10.40
N GLN A 401 3.49 -5.16 11.54
CA GLN A 401 4.22 -4.95 12.79
C GLN A 401 5.60 -5.63 12.75
N VAL A 402 5.68 -6.83 12.18
CA VAL A 402 6.94 -7.54 12.03
C VAL A 402 7.86 -6.83 11.03
N VAL A 403 7.31 -6.37 9.91
CA VAL A 403 8.05 -5.57 8.92
C VAL A 403 8.54 -4.26 9.53
N HIS A 404 7.66 -3.53 10.27
CA HIS A 404 8.05 -2.33 11.01
C HIS A 404 9.24 -2.59 11.94
N ASP A 405 9.19 -3.65 12.73
CA ASP A 405 10.25 -3.96 13.69
C ASP A 405 11.58 -4.32 12.98
N ALA A 406 11.51 -4.99 11.83
CA ALA A 406 12.69 -5.31 11.01
C ALA A 406 13.33 -4.07 10.39
N ILE A 407 12.52 -3.17 9.82
CA ILE A 407 12.99 -1.95 9.12
C ILE A 407 13.45 -0.87 10.10
N THR A 408 12.82 -0.75 11.29
CA THR A 408 13.18 0.29 12.27
C THR A 408 14.11 -0.18 13.37
N GLY A 409 14.32 -1.48 13.51
CA GLY A 409 15.03 -2.07 14.64
C GLY A 409 14.33 -1.90 15.99
N LYS A 410 13.05 -1.50 16.00
CA LYS A 410 12.28 -1.20 17.23
C LYS A 410 11.30 -2.32 17.51
N VAL A 411 11.58 -3.13 18.51
CA VAL A 411 10.70 -4.21 18.97
C VAL A 411 10.00 -3.76 20.26
N GLU A 412 8.68 -3.94 20.33
CA GLU A 412 7.88 -3.57 21.51
C GLU A 412 8.40 -4.22 22.80
N PRO A 413 8.49 -3.45 23.92
CA PRO A 413 8.85 -4.01 25.22
C PRO A 413 7.81 -5.05 25.66
N GLY A 414 8.25 -6.29 25.88
CA GLY A 414 7.38 -7.40 26.30
C GLY A 414 7.17 -8.46 25.21
N ASN A 415 7.61 -8.23 24.00
CA ASN A 415 7.77 -9.27 23.00
C ASN A 415 9.15 -9.96 23.21
N GLU A 416 9.17 -10.99 24.07
CA GLU A 416 10.42 -11.66 24.45
C GLU A 416 11.10 -12.34 23.25
N PHE A 417 10.32 -12.98 22.39
CA PHE A 417 10.84 -13.62 21.18
C PHE A 417 11.39 -12.58 20.20
N GLY A 418 10.65 -11.52 19.94
CA GLY A 418 11.10 -10.43 19.08
C GLY A 418 12.41 -9.78 19.55
N GLN A 419 12.64 -9.70 20.87
CA GLN A 419 13.92 -9.20 21.41
C GLN A 419 15.08 -10.19 21.18
N GLN A 420 14.81 -11.50 21.12
CA GLN A 420 15.81 -12.53 20.82
C GLN A 420 16.23 -12.52 19.34
N VAL A 421 15.28 -12.33 18.45
CA VAL A 421 15.47 -12.35 16.99
C VAL A 421 15.53 -10.94 16.39
N LYS A 422 15.97 -9.96 17.17
CA LYS A 422 16.09 -8.58 16.73
C LYS A 422 17.10 -8.47 15.58
N ILE A 423 16.66 -7.81 14.51
CA ILE A 423 17.44 -7.57 13.29
C ILE A 423 18.25 -6.28 13.46
N ASP A 424 19.47 -6.25 12.97
CA ASP A 424 20.22 -5.03 12.72
C ASP A 424 19.61 -4.36 11.47
N HIS A 425 18.80 -3.35 11.66
CA HIS A 425 18.02 -2.74 10.60
C HIS A 425 18.87 -2.01 9.55
N GLU A 426 20.01 -1.41 9.95
CA GLU A 426 20.90 -0.73 9.01
C GLU A 426 21.55 -1.75 8.07
N HIS A 427 22.05 -2.87 8.58
CA HIS A 427 22.60 -3.95 7.77
C HIS A 427 21.51 -4.64 6.93
N PHE A 428 20.31 -4.79 7.46
CA PHE A 428 19.21 -5.39 6.70
C PHE A 428 18.81 -4.52 5.50
N LEU A 429 18.64 -3.21 5.71
CA LEU A 429 18.38 -2.26 4.62
C LEU A 429 19.52 -2.20 3.60
N TYR A 430 20.77 -2.25 4.09
CA TYR A 430 21.94 -2.35 3.22
C TYR A 430 21.85 -3.59 2.32
N ASN A 431 21.62 -4.77 2.89
CA ASN A 431 21.53 -6.01 2.14
C ASN A 431 20.35 -5.97 1.13
N LEU A 432 19.18 -5.44 1.52
CA LEU A 432 18.02 -5.33 0.62
C LEU A 432 18.30 -4.45 -0.59
N THR A 433 19.06 -3.35 -0.42
CA THR A 433 19.31 -2.36 -1.48
C THR A 433 20.55 -2.68 -2.32
N HIS A 434 21.50 -3.49 -1.83
CA HIS A 434 22.75 -3.82 -2.54
C HIS A 434 22.76 -5.20 -3.18
N GLU A 435 21.71 -5.99 -2.98
CA GLU A 435 21.51 -7.25 -3.70
C GLU A 435 20.92 -6.96 -5.09
N GLU A 436 21.40 -7.65 -6.12
CA GLU A 436 20.76 -7.69 -7.43
C GLU A 436 19.73 -8.82 -7.44
N TRP A 437 18.46 -8.47 -7.18
CA TRP A 437 17.39 -9.44 -7.06
C TRP A 437 16.94 -9.96 -8.43
N ASP A 438 16.82 -11.27 -8.60
CA ASP A 438 16.32 -11.93 -9.82
C ASP A 438 14.92 -11.45 -10.24
N ASP A 439 14.12 -10.88 -9.31
CA ASP A 439 12.78 -10.32 -9.51
C ASP A 439 12.76 -8.77 -9.61
N ASP A 440 13.93 -8.17 -9.91
CA ASP A 440 14.11 -6.71 -9.94
C ASP A 440 13.77 -6.03 -8.59
N GLY A 441 13.85 -6.79 -7.49
CA GLY A 441 13.57 -6.33 -6.13
C GLY A 441 12.08 -6.30 -5.75
N ALA A 442 11.21 -7.03 -6.45
CA ALA A 442 9.77 -7.01 -6.16
C ALA A 442 9.43 -7.55 -4.77
N ALA A 443 10.02 -8.69 -4.37
CA ALA A 443 9.79 -9.27 -3.06
C ALA A 443 10.37 -8.40 -1.92
N ALA A 444 11.54 -7.79 -2.12
CA ALA A 444 12.09 -6.81 -1.18
C ALA A 444 11.20 -5.57 -1.09
N GLY A 445 10.64 -5.12 -2.21
CA GLY A 445 9.72 -3.99 -2.31
C GLY A 445 8.43 -4.16 -1.53
N SER A 446 7.90 -5.38 -1.44
CA SER A 446 6.67 -5.69 -0.67
C SER A 446 6.78 -5.37 0.83
N LEU A 447 7.99 -5.18 1.34
CA LEU A 447 8.23 -4.73 2.71
C LEU A 447 8.00 -3.23 2.91
N PHE A 448 7.82 -2.43 1.85
CA PHE A 448 7.75 -0.96 1.90
C PHE A 448 6.42 -0.37 1.42
N ASP A 449 5.82 -0.88 0.36
CA ASP A 449 4.66 -0.29 -0.33
C ASP A 449 3.40 -0.20 0.54
N TRP A 450 3.21 -1.12 1.50
CA TRP A 450 2.08 -1.14 2.43
C TRP A 450 1.93 0.15 3.24
N THR A 451 3.04 0.90 3.45
CA THR A 451 3.03 2.16 4.21
C THR A 451 2.16 3.24 3.57
N ASN A 452 1.93 3.15 2.25
CA ASN A 452 0.97 4.00 1.54
C ASN A 452 -0.46 3.75 2.02
N SER A 453 -0.95 2.53 1.87
CA SER A 453 -2.34 2.17 2.18
C SER A 453 -2.65 2.29 3.67
N ALA A 454 -1.65 2.10 4.54
CA ALA A 454 -1.77 2.19 6.00
C ALA A 454 -1.61 3.63 6.55
N ALA A 455 -1.20 4.61 5.73
CA ALA A 455 -0.90 5.98 6.16
C ALA A 455 -2.03 6.69 6.91
N THR A 456 -3.28 6.38 6.61
CA THR A 456 -4.48 6.99 7.23
C THR A 456 -5.31 6.00 8.07
N GLY A 457 -4.91 4.73 8.12
CA GLY A 457 -5.62 3.64 8.77
C GLY A 457 -5.32 3.51 10.28
N PRO A 458 -5.76 2.40 10.89
CA PRO A 458 -5.44 2.07 12.28
C PRO A 458 -3.94 1.90 12.53
N GLU A 459 -3.18 1.51 11.52
CA GLU A 459 -1.73 1.24 11.57
C GLU A 459 -0.89 2.46 11.18
N LYS A 460 -1.50 3.64 11.02
CA LYS A 460 -0.82 4.87 10.57
C LYS A 460 0.45 5.24 11.36
N GLY A 461 0.52 4.87 12.63
CA GLY A 461 1.68 5.16 13.47
C GLY A 461 2.90 4.33 13.09
N ILE A 462 2.71 3.02 12.90
CA ILE A 462 3.78 2.14 12.43
C ILE A 462 4.12 2.39 10.97
N ALA A 463 3.12 2.66 10.12
CA ALA A 463 3.34 3.01 8.72
C ALA A 463 4.22 4.27 8.59
N ALA A 464 3.90 5.33 9.32
CA ALA A 464 4.68 6.58 9.30
C ALA A 464 6.12 6.39 9.80
N SER A 465 6.32 5.64 10.90
CA SER A 465 7.67 5.39 11.42
C SER A 465 8.50 4.45 10.55
N THR A 466 7.86 3.48 9.88
CA THR A 466 8.52 2.61 8.90
C THR A 466 8.93 3.42 7.68
N ALA A 467 8.00 4.19 7.12
CA ALA A 467 8.24 5.06 5.96
C ALA A 467 9.38 6.06 6.23
N HIS A 468 9.42 6.66 7.43
CA HIS A 468 10.52 7.53 7.83
C HIS A 468 11.86 6.78 7.84
N ALA A 469 11.92 5.60 8.47
CA ALA A 469 13.18 4.86 8.63
C ALA A 469 13.82 4.49 7.28
N TYR A 470 13.06 3.95 6.34
CA TYR A 470 13.64 3.63 5.03
C TYR A 470 13.84 4.85 4.14
N GLY A 471 12.99 5.89 4.27
CA GLY A 471 13.20 7.15 3.56
C GLY A 471 14.48 7.86 4.00
N GLU A 472 14.73 7.91 5.32
CA GLU A 472 15.97 8.43 5.90
C GLU A 472 17.19 7.62 5.46
N TYR A 473 17.11 6.28 5.53
CA TYR A 473 18.19 5.40 5.08
C TYR A 473 18.56 5.64 3.62
N ILE A 474 17.59 5.68 2.72
CA ILE A 474 17.82 5.87 1.28
C ILE A 474 18.37 7.27 1.00
N GLY A 475 17.82 8.30 1.62
CA GLY A 475 18.32 9.68 1.48
C GLY A 475 19.74 9.82 1.96
N HIS A 476 20.04 9.30 3.16
CA HIS A 476 21.37 9.37 3.79
C HIS A 476 22.44 8.62 2.99
N ASN A 477 22.09 7.46 2.43
CA ASN A 477 23.01 6.62 1.66
C ASN A 477 22.91 6.85 0.13
N SER A 478 22.27 7.95 -0.30
CA SER A 478 22.01 8.23 -1.72
C SER A 478 23.26 8.17 -2.60
N LYS A 479 24.39 8.67 -2.11
CA LYS A 479 25.65 8.62 -2.85
C LYS A 479 26.09 7.19 -3.19
N ASP A 480 25.96 6.27 -2.25
CA ASP A 480 26.28 4.86 -2.44
C ASP A 480 25.26 4.19 -3.35
N LEU A 481 23.96 4.45 -3.12
CA LEU A 481 22.87 3.90 -3.92
C LEU A 481 22.79 4.42 -5.37
N MET A 482 23.40 5.56 -5.64
CA MET A 482 23.58 6.11 -7.00
C MET A 482 24.86 5.61 -7.69
N HIS A 483 25.75 4.92 -6.96
CA HIS A 483 27.06 4.46 -7.43
C HIS A 483 27.35 3.03 -7.00
N LEU A 484 26.36 2.13 -7.08
CA LEU A 484 26.55 0.72 -6.80
C LEU A 484 27.63 0.15 -7.74
N SER A 485 28.74 -0.33 -7.18
CA SER A 485 29.86 -0.85 -7.96
C SER A 485 29.74 -2.36 -8.14
N GLY A 486 30.09 -2.87 -9.30
CA GLY A 486 30.03 -4.30 -9.66
C GLY A 486 30.86 -5.25 -8.79
N SER A 487 31.58 -4.75 -7.77
CA SER A 487 32.20 -5.61 -6.76
C SER A 487 31.22 -6.07 -5.67
N ASN A 488 30.10 -5.40 -5.53
CA ASN A 488 29.05 -5.72 -4.57
C ASN A 488 27.79 -6.28 -5.26
N VAL A 489 27.68 -6.04 -6.59
CA VAL A 489 26.59 -6.51 -7.47
C VAL A 489 27.17 -7.56 -8.40
N ILE A 490 26.82 -8.81 -8.21
CA ILE A 490 27.38 -9.94 -8.97
C ILE A 490 26.84 -9.87 -10.40
N GLY A 491 27.73 -9.65 -11.37
CA GLY A 491 27.41 -9.75 -12.80
C GLY A 491 27.32 -8.42 -13.57
N LEU A 492 27.41 -7.25 -12.91
CA LEU A 492 27.39 -5.96 -13.56
C LEU A 492 28.81 -5.39 -13.76
N ASP A 493 29.12 -4.99 -15.01
CA ASP A 493 30.34 -4.24 -15.34
C ASP A 493 30.01 -2.74 -15.35
N GLY A 494 30.50 -1.99 -14.36
CA GLY A 494 30.35 -0.54 -14.31
C GLY A 494 29.79 -0.01 -12.99
N VAL A 495 29.31 1.23 -13.01
CA VAL A 495 28.62 1.89 -11.91
C VAL A 495 27.13 1.94 -12.27
N HIS A 496 26.28 1.49 -11.35
CA HIS A 496 24.84 1.41 -11.55
C HIS A 496 24.11 2.11 -10.40
N THR A 497 22.87 2.52 -10.62
CA THR A 497 22.01 3.09 -9.60
C THR A 497 21.11 2.02 -8.98
N LEU A 498 20.54 2.28 -7.83
CA LEU A 498 19.53 1.38 -7.23
C LEU A 498 18.35 1.16 -8.21
N GLY A 499 17.93 2.20 -8.93
CA GLY A 499 16.86 2.10 -9.92
C GLY A 499 17.22 1.25 -11.14
N ASP A 500 18.53 1.20 -11.53
CA ASP A 500 18.98 0.30 -12.59
C ASP A 500 18.98 -1.17 -12.15
N VAL A 501 19.37 -1.42 -10.90
CA VAL A 501 19.56 -2.78 -10.36
C VAL A 501 18.23 -3.38 -9.89
N ASN A 502 17.46 -2.60 -9.14
CA ASN A 502 16.23 -3.04 -8.51
C ASN A 502 15.05 -2.06 -8.75
N PRO A 503 14.57 -1.92 -9.98
CA PRO A 503 13.52 -0.95 -10.32
C PRO A 503 12.21 -1.20 -9.57
N HIS A 504 11.82 -2.46 -9.31
CA HIS A 504 10.62 -2.77 -8.54
C HIS A 504 10.74 -2.40 -7.06
N LEU A 505 11.92 -2.60 -6.46
CA LEU A 505 12.19 -2.13 -5.09
C LEU A 505 12.10 -0.61 -5.01
N THR A 506 12.75 0.09 -5.95
CA THR A 506 12.74 1.55 -5.98
C THR A 506 11.33 2.10 -6.18
N TYR A 507 10.53 1.45 -7.03
CA TYR A 507 9.12 1.78 -7.25
C TYR A 507 8.28 1.60 -5.98
N ALA A 508 8.41 0.47 -5.29
CA ALA A 508 7.69 0.18 -4.05
C ALA A 508 8.02 1.16 -2.93
N VAL A 509 9.30 1.54 -2.81
CA VAL A 509 9.75 2.61 -1.91
C VAL A 509 9.06 3.94 -2.24
N ALA A 510 9.05 4.34 -3.51
CA ALA A 510 8.37 5.56 -3.93
C ALA A 510 6.88 5.51 -3.62
N GLU A 511 6.20 4.40 -3.94
CA GLU A 511 4.78 4.19 -3.66
C GLU A 511 4.48 4.35 -2.16
N GLY A 512 5.26 3.70 -1.31
CA GLY A 512 5.13 3.77 0.15
C GLY A 512 5.30 5.19 0.72
N LEU A 513 6.16 6.01 0.09
CA LEU A 513 6.47 7.38 0.53
C LEU A 513 5.50 8.45 0.03
N THR A 514 4.67 8.17 -0.98
CA THR A 514 3.78 9.20 -1.58
C THR A 514 2.89 9.93 -0.58
N PRO A 515 2.31 9.32 0.48
CA PRO A 515 1.50 10.04 1.45
C PRO A 515 2.31 11.04 2.30
N TYR A 516 3.63 10.88 2.36
CA TYR A 516 4.53 11.62 3.24
C TYR A 516 5.32 12.72 2.53
N ILE A 517 5.02 13.02 1.25
CA ILE A 517 5.71 14.04 0.44
C ILE A 517 5.82 15.39 1.17
N ASN A 518 4.74 15.84 1.82
CA ASN A 518 4.77 17.10 2.56
C ASN A 518 5.70 17.04 3.78
N ASN A 519 5.78 15.89 4.47
CA ASN A 519 6.71 15.69 5.57
C ASN A 519 8.17 15.70 5.07
N ILE A 520 8.44 14.95 4.00
CA ILE A 520 9.76 14.85 3.36
C ILE A 520 10.24 16.22 2.91
N ALA A 521 9.37 17.01 2.28
CA ALA A 521 9.68 18.37 1.85
C ALA A 521 9.68 19.40 3.00
N GLY A 522 9.44 19.00 4.25
CA GLY A 522 9.37 19.90 5.41
C GLY A 522 8.23 20.92 5.38
N LEU A 523 7.14 20.58 4.73
CA LEU A 523 5.99 21.43 4.59
C LEU A 523 4.98 21.25 5.74
N SER A 524 4.23 22.29 6.04
CA SER A 524 3.12 22.20 6.98
C SER A 524 1.97 21.36 6.39
N GLY A 525 1.31 20.57 7.23
CA GLY A 525 0.18 19.74 6.81
C GLY A 525 0.55 18.28 6.46
N GLY A 526 1.77 17.87 6.76
CA GLY A 526 2.19 16.46 6.67
C GLY A 526 1.46 15.55 7.65
N LEU A 527 1.55 14.24 7.43
CA LEU A 527 0.92 13.23 8.25
C LEU A 527 1.65 13.09 9.61
N PRO A 528 0.92 12.89 10.72
CA PRO A 528 1.53 12.74 12.03
C PRO A 528 2.28 11.40 12.13
N GLY A 529 3.43 11.42 12.79
CA GLY A 529 4.26 10.23 13.04
C GLY A 529 5.41 10.06 12.05
N PHE A 530 5.42 10.80 10.94
CA PHE A 530 6.58 10.92 10.05
C PHE A 530 7.29 12.24 10.37
N GLU A 531 8.50 12.18 10.94
CA GLU A 531 9.35 13.34 11.18
C GLU A 531 10.00 13.80 9.88
N ALA A 532 10.42 15.06 9.78
CA ALA A 532 11.15 15.51 8.59
C ALA A 532 12.49 14.78 8.49
N LEU A 533 12.93 14.44 7.26
CA LEU A 533 14.21 13.75 7.05
C LEU A 533 15.40 14.64 7.44
N ASP A 534 15.30 15.94 7.18
CA ASP A 534 16.32 16.92 7.51
C ASP A 534 15.85 17.83 8.63
N GLU A 535 16.75 18.20 9.55
CA GLU A 535 16.49 19.27 10.50
C GLU A 535 16.45 20.61 9.75
N TYR A 536 15.26 21.24 9.70
CA TYR A 536 15.13 22.58 9.15
C TYR A 536 15.67 23.62 10.14
N PRO A 537 16.85 24.20 9.89
CA PRO A 537 17.34 25.27 10.73
C PRO A 537 16.45 26.50 10.57
N LEU A 538 16.35 27.30 11.65
CA LEU A 538 15.57 28.55 11.69
C LEU A 538 16.00 29.60 10.65
N PHE A 539 17.07 29.34 9.89
CA PHE A 539 17.63 30.20 8.85
C PHE A 539 17.87 29.34 7.61
N ALA A 540 17.07 29.53 6.60
CA ALA A 540 17.10 29.02 5.22
C ALA A 540 18.40 28.25 4.80
N ASP A 541 18.67 27.12 5.40
CA ASP A 541 19.67 26.19 4.93
C ASP A 541 18.97 25.20 4.01
N TYR A 542 19.22 25.30 2.72
CA TYR A 542 18.62 24.46 1.69
C TYR A 542 19.54 23.28 1.32
N THR A 543 20.44 22.87 2.20
CA THR A 543 21.29 21.70 1.95
C THR A 543 20.47 20.42 1.85
N MET A 544 19.52 20.22 2.77
CA MET A 544 18.53 19.13 2.78
C MET A 544 19.11 17.80 2.25
N PRO A 545 20.21 17.29 2.83
CA PRO A 545 20.99 16.21 2.21
C PRO A 545 20.18 14.93 2.02
N ASP A 546 19.38 14.55 3.01
CA ASP A 546 18.64 13.29 2.96
C ASP A 546 17.40 13.43 2.06
N THR A 547 16.71 14.56 2.08
CA THR A 547 15.58 14.84 1.18
C THR A 547 16.03 14.85 -0.29
N LYS A 548 17.09 15.59 -0.61
CA LYS A 548 17.62 15.65 -1.99
C LYS A 548 18.18 14.31 -2.46
N GLY A 549 18.89 13.63 -1.58
CA GLY A 549 19.40 12.29 -1.83
C GLY A 549 18.27 11.31 -2.16
N LEU A 550 17.20 11.32 -1.37
CA LEU A 550 16.01 10.52 -1.64
C LEU A 550 15.41 10.83 -3.02
N PHE A 551 15.23 12.12 -3.35
CA PHE A 551 14.70 12.52 -4.65
C PHE A 551 15.59 12.07 -5.81
N ALA A 552 16.91 12.10 -5.66
CA ALA A 552 17.84 11.61 -6.67
C ALA A 552 17.68 10.10 -6.90
N VAL A 553 17.67 9.30 -5.81
CA VAL A 553 17.50 7.85 -5.91
C VAL A 553 16.14 7.47 -6.53
N LEU A 554 15.05 8.13 -6.15
CA LEU A 554 13.72 7.87 -6.70
C LEU A 554 13.57 8.33 -8.17
N ASN A 555 14.47 9.17 -8.67
CA ASN A 555 14.57 9.54 -10.09
C ASN A 555 15.53 8.65 -10.86
N SER A 556 16.16 7.65 -10.26
CA SER A 556 17.14 6.79 -10.94
C SER A 556 16.53 5.68 -11.80
N ASP A 557 15.23 5.43 -11.69
CA ASP A 557 14.44 4.61 -12.62
C ASP A 557 13.30 5.42 -13.25
N GLN A 558 13.04 5.23 -14.54
CA GLN A 558 12.02 5.99 -15.26
C GLN A 558 10.60 5.75 -14.75
N GLY A 559 10.25 4.53 -14.41
CA GLY A 559 8.92 4.18 -13.86
C GLY A 559 8.69 4.80 -12.50
N THR A 560 9.70 4.69 -11.64
CA THR A 560 9.71 5.28 -10.30
C THR A 560 9.65 6.81 -10.36
N ALA A 561 10.47 7.44 -11.20
CA ALA A 561 10.45 8.89 -11.40
C ALA A 561 9.08 9.39 -11.87
N ALA A 562 8.44 8.65 -12.78
CA ALA A 562 7.11 9.00 -13.26
C ALA A 562 6.06 8.97 -12.13
N LEU A 563 6.07 7.92 -11.28
CA LEU A 563 5.19 7.83 -10.11
C LEU A 563 5.48 8.96 -9.14
N TRP A 564 6.73 9.05 -8.66
CA TRP A 564 7.14 9.99 -7.62
C TRP A 564 6.90 11.44 -8.02
N ASN A 565 7.39 11.85 -9.18
CA ASN A 565 7.25 13.22 -9.66
C ASN A 565 5.78 13.57 -9.93
N SER A 566 4.95 12.61 -10.38
CA SER A 566 3.52 12.86 -10.55
C SER A 566 2.83 13.21 -9.22
N GLU A 567 3.14 12.50 -8.15
CA GLU A 567 2.55 12.77 -6.84
C GLU A 567 3.09 14.09 -6.23
N VAL A 568 4.37 14.40 -6.44
CA VAL A 568 4.95 15.70 -6.03
C VAL A 568 4.32 16.86 -6.80
N TYR A 569 4.16 16.75 -8.12
CA TYR A 569 3.49 17.77 -8.92
C TYR A 569 2.02 17.94 -8.56
N LYS A 570 1.35 16.85 -8.21
CA LYS A 570 -0.03 16.89 -7.70
C LYS A 570 -0.13 17.77 -6.46
N GLN A 571 0.78 17.62 -5.49
CA GLN A 571 0.81 18.50 -4.32
C GLN A 571 1.15 19.94 -4.70
N ALA A 572 2.11 20.16 -5.57
CA ALA A 572 2.50 21.50 -6.03
C ALA A 572 1.33 22.24 -6.72
N LEU A 573 0.61 21.57 -7.64
CA LEU A 573 -0.56 22.14 -8.33
C LEU A 573 -1.73 22.42 -7.39
N LEU A 574 -1.95 21.58 -6.39
CA LEU A 574 -2.94 21.84 -5.35
C LEU A 574 -2.60 23.12 -4.57
N HIS A 575 -1.35 23.30 -4.19
CA HIS A 575 -0.88 24.52 -3.51
C HIS A 575 -1.03 25.76 -4.40
N GLU A 576 -0.65 25.73 -5.67
CA GLU A 576 -0.80 26.84 -6.61
C GLU A 576 -2.27 27.22 -6.81
N THR A 577 -3.14 26.22 -6.97
CA THR A 577 -4.58 26.46 -7.16
C THR A 577 -5.23 27.02 -5.88
N ALA A 578 -4.85 26.50 -4.71
CA ALA A 578 -5.32 27.02 -3.43
C ALA A 578 -4.91 28.50 -3.21
N PHE A 579 -3.67 28.82 -3.53
CA PHE A 579 -3.19 30.20 -3.54
C PHE A 579 -4.04 31.08 -4.46
N ALA A 580 -4.24 30.64 -5.72
CA ALA A 580 -4.92 31.41 -6.74
C ALA A 580 -6.37 31.77 -6.40
N GLN A 581 -7.06 30.92 -5.64
CA GLN A 581 -8.44 31.19 -5.19
C GLN A 581 -8.52 32.36 -4.22
N HIS A 582 -7.48 32.59 -3.41
CA HIS A 582 -7.45 33.61 -2.38
C HIS A 582 -6.08 34.29 -2.22
N PRO A 583 -5.54 34.91 -3.29
CA PRO A 583 -4.14 35.36 -3.32
C PRO A 583 -3.78 36.45 -2.34
N SER A 584 -4.76 37.24 -1.88
CA SER A 584 -4.57 38.34 -0.91
C SER A 584 -4.83 37.93 0.55
N ASN A 585 -5.18 36.65 0.83
CA ASN A 585 -5.43 36.21 2.19
C ASN A 585 -4.13 36.09 3.00
N PHE A 586 -4.26 36.25 4.32
CA PHE A 586 -3.15 36.02 5.24
C PHE A 586 -2.69 34.56 5.13
N GLY A 587 -1.39 34.34 4.94
CA GLY A 587 -0.81 33.00 4.79
C GLY A 587 -0.90 32.39 3.39
N ALA A 588 -1.41 33.11 2.39
CA ALA A 588 -1.44 32.64 1.00
C ALA A 588 -0.02 32.38 0.43
N ASP A 589 0.97 33.16 0.87
CA ASP A 589 2.38 32.99 0.55
C ASP A 589 2.95 31.62 0.96
N ALA A 590 2.39 31.00 2.00
CA ALA A 590 2.80 29.64 2.39
C ALA A 590 2.53 28.60 1.27
N HIS A 591 1.45 28.76 0.52
CA HIS A 591 1.15 27.89 -0.62
C HIS A 591 2.12 28.12 -1.78
N LEU A 592 2.52 29.36 -2.08
CA LEU A 592 3.54 29.66 -3.08
C LEU A 592 4.88 29.07 -2.71
N ASN A 593 5.28 29.23 -1.44
CA ASN A 593 6.52 28.66 -0.92
C ASN A 593 6.52 27.12 -0.98
N ALA A 594 5.40 26.50 -0.67
CA ALA A 594 5.25 25.03 -0.74
C ALA A 594 5.37 24.52 -2.17
N SER A 595 4.66 25.14 -3.12
CA SER A 595 4.79 24.78 -4.54
C SER A 595 6.22 24.97 -5.07
N ALA A 596 6.87 26.09 -4.73
CA ALA A 596 8.25 26.36 -5.13
C ALA A 596 9.23 25.30 -4.60
N MET A 597 9.07 24.89 -3.33
CA MET A 597 9.88 23.84 -2.71
C MET A 597 9.72 22.51 -3.42
N LEU A 598 8.48 22.04 -3.59
CA LEU A 598 8.18 20.76 -4.21
C LEU A 598 8.74 20.66 -5.64
N ARG A 599 8.62 21.73 -6.40
CA ARG A 599 9.13 21.77 -7.77
C ARG A 599 10.64 21.82 -7.84
N ALA A 600 11.27 22.60 -6.95
CA ALA A 600 12.71 22.66 -6.88
C ALA A 600 13.32 21.29 -6.51
N LEU A 601 12.66 20.52 -5.63
CA LEU A 601 13.08 19.16 -5.27
C LEU A 601 12.96 18.18 -6.44
N VAL A 602 11.92 18.29 -7.27
CA VAL A 602 11.83 17.49 -8.50
C VAL A 602 12.96 17.83 -9.46
N ASP A 603 13.23 19.12 -9.64
CA ASP A 603 14.30 19.57 -10.55
C ASP A 603 15.68 19.12 -10.05
N ASP A 604 15.96 19.27 -8.76
CA ASP A 604 17.22 18.84 -8.13
C ASP A 604 17.39 17.31 -8.21
N GLY A 605 16.34 16.54 -7.91
CA GLY A 605 16.35 15.08 -7.99
C GLY A 605 16.57 14.56 -9.42
N ALA A 606 15.95 15.18 -10.42
CA ALA A 606 16.17 14.83 -11.82
C ALA A 606 17.62 15.10 -12.28
N VAL A 607 18.24 16.18 -11.81
CA VAL A 607 19.65 16.48 -12.08
C VAL A 607 20.57 15.48 -11.40
N GLY A 608 20.33 15.16 -10.12
CA GLY A 608 21.12 14.16 -9.39
C GLY A 608 21.10 12.78 -10.06
N ALA A 609 19.93 12.36 -10.56
CA ALA A 609 19.81 11.13 -11.33
C ALA A 609 20.56 11.21 -12.68
N PHE A 610 20.46 12.34 -13.37
CA PHE A 610 21.11 12.54 -14.66
C PHE A 610 22.65 12.51 -14.56
N ASP A 611 23.22 13.07 -13.51
CA ASP A 611 24.67 13.06 -13.29
C ASP A 611 25.19 11.62 -13.13
N ALA A 612 24.48 10.76 -12.41
CA ALA A 612 24.81 9.35 -12.28
C ALA A 612 24.71 8.59 -13.63
N PHE A 613 23.69 8.88 -14.45
CA PHE A 613 23.56 8.30 -15.79
C PHE A 613 24.63 8.79 -16.78
N ALA A 614 25.09 10.04 -16.68
CA ALA A 614 26.13 10.59 -17.55
C ALA A 614 27.50 9.92 -17.32
N GLU A 615 27.75 9.43 -16.11
CA GLU A 615 28.92 8.63 -15.79
C GLU A 615 28.82 7.20 -16.36
N ASN A 616 27.61 6.67 -16.50
CA ASN A 616 27.31 5.36 -17.08
C ASN A 616 27.10 5.52 -18.60
N GLN A 617 28.17 5.43 -19.40
CA GLN A 617 28.25 5.78 -20.85
C GLN A 617 27.25 5.03 -21.78
N ASN A 618 26.32 4.25 -21.30
CA ASN A 618 25.47 3.38 -22.12
C ASN A 618 23.99 3.79 -22.19
N GLN A 619 23.57 4.88 -21.56
CA GLN A 619 22.15 5.27 -21.59
C GLN A 619 21.86 6.42 -22.55
N ILE A 620 20.75 6.29 -23.25
CA ILE A 620 20.22 7.24 -24.24
C ILE A 620 19.91 8.56 -23.51
N ALA A 621 20.47 9.67 -23.99
CA ALA A 621 20.15 11.00 -23.49
C ALA A 621 18.64 11.28 -23.61
N THR A 622 17.90 11.01 -22.55
CA THR A 622 16.55 11.52 -22.38
C THR A 622 16.64 13.00 -22.01
N THR A 623 15.73 13.80 -22.53
CA THR A 623 15.69 15.22 -22.18
C THR A 623 15.04 15.36 -20.78
N GLU A 624 15.50 16.31 -19.98
CA GLU A 624 14.89 16.69 -18.71
C GLU A 624 13.36 16.81 -18.84
N ARG A 625 12.90 17.40 -19.93
CA ARG A 625 11.48 17.58 -20.21
C ARG A 625 10.74 16.24 -20.33
N GLU A 626 11.30 15.22 -20.97
CA GLU A 626 10.62 13.92 -21.14
C GLU A 626 10.36 13.22 -19.82
N TRP A 627 11.29 13.30 -18.88
CA TRP A 627 11.11 12.75 -17.52
C TRP A 627 10.04 13.48 -16.74
N LYS A 628 10.07 14.81 -16.78
CA LYS A 628 9.11 15.64 -16.05
C LYS A 628 7.72 15.64 -16.70
N GLU A 629 7.64 15.60 -18.02
CA GLU A 629 6.39 15.70 -18.77
C GLU A 629 5.44 14.54 -18.46
N PHE A 630 5.95 13.32 -18.39
CA PHE A 630 5.11 12.15 -18.05
C PHE A 630 4.54 12.26 -16.64
N GLY A 631 5.35 12.56 -15.64
CA GLY A 631 4.88 12.75 -14.26
C GLY A 631 3.89 13.91 -14.13
N TYR A 632 4.16 15.03 -14.82
CA TYR A 632 3.28 16.18 -14.80
C TYR A 632 1.91 15.90 -15.41
N ASP A 633 1.85 15.28 -16.59
CA ASP A 633 0.60 14.95 -17.25
C ASP A 633 -0.24 13.93 -16.47
N ALA A 634 0.40 12.96 -15.83
CA ALA A 634 -0.25 12.02 -14.94
C ALA A 634 -0.87 12.72 -13.71
N ALA A 635 -0.12 13.63 -13.08
CA ALA A 635 -0.59 14.44 -11.96
C ALA A 635 -1.81 15.28 -12.32
N LEU A 636 -1.70 16.04 -13.43
CA LEU A 636 -2.76 16.90 -13.92
C LEU A 636 -4.02 16.09 -14.26
N GLY A 637 -3.87 15.00 -14.99
CA GLY A 637 -4.99 14.13 -15.36
C GLY A 637 -5.74 13.56 -14.16
N THR A 638 -5.04 13.18 -13.12
CA THR A 638 -5.63 12.64 -11.87
C THR A 638 -6.41 13.72 -11.13
N LEU A 639 -5.84 14.91 -10.98
CA LEU A 639 -6.47 16.03 -10.27
C LEU A 639 -7.68 16.59 -11.01
N VAL A 640 -7.62 16.64 -12.35
CA VAL A 640 -8.75 17.10 -13.17
C VAL A 640 -9.96 16.16 -13.03
N ALA A 641 -9.71 14.86 -12.93
CA ALA A 641 -10.76 13.85 -12.79
C ALA A 641 -11.42 13.84 -11.40
N GLY A 642 -10.63 14.09 -10.33
CA GLY A 642 -11.07 13.93 -8.94
C GLY A 642 -11.13 15.23 -8.11
N GLY A 643 -10.55 16.33 -8.59
CA GLY A 643 -10.27 17.48 -7.74
C GLY A 643 -9.19 17.17 -6.70
N GLY A 644 -9.05 18.03 -5.69
CA GLY A 644 -8.10 17.83 -4.61
C GLY A 644 -8.53 18.54 -3.34
N GLU A 645 -7.89 18.19 -2.23
CA GLU A 645 -8.11 18.81 -0.93
C GLU A 645 -6.76 19.06 -0.25
N LEU A 646 -6.57 20.26 0.26
CA LEU A 646 -5.41 20.60 1.09
C LEU A 646 -5.85 20.95 2.51
N PRO A 647 -5.09 20.53 3.53
CA PRO A 647 -5.35 20.92 4.91
C PRO A 647 -5.39 22.47 5.03
N GLY A 648 -6.55 23.01 5.44
CA GLY A 648 -6.74 24.44 5.63
C GLY A 648 -7.22 25.24 4.41
N ALA A 649 -7.13 24.72 3.19
CA ALA A 649 -7.62 25.37 1.97
C ALA A 649 -8.99 24.86 1.50
N GLY A 650 -9.41 23.69 1.97
CA GLY A 650 -10.67 23.07 1.55
C GLY A 650 -10.60 22.40 0.16
N PRO A 651 -11.75 21.94 -0.36
CA PRO A 651 -11.80 21.26 -1.64
C PRO A 651 -11.52 22.20 -2.81
N ILE A 652 -10.72 21.71 -3.76
CA ILE A 652 -10.31 22.42 -4.97
C ILE A 652 -10.94 21.71 -6.18
N ALA A 653 -11.64 22.46 -7.03
CA ALA A 653 -12.31 21.91 -8.19
C ALA A 653 -11.31 21.50 -9.29
N GLY A 654 -11.52 20.32 -9.93
CA GLY A 654 -10.67 19.82 -10.99
C GLY A 654 -10.53 20.77 -12.18
N GLU A 655 -11.61 21.51 -12.56
CA GLU A 655 -11.54 22.53 -13.61
C GLU A 655 -10.56 23.68 -13.32
N ALA A 656 -10.43 24.09 -12.05
CA ALA A 656 -9.47 25.12 -11.67
C ALA A 656 -8.04 24.60 -11.77
N ILE A 657 -7.84 23.35 -11.36
CA ILE A 657 -6.53 22.66 -11.45
C ILE A 657 -6.13 22.46 -12.92
N ASP A 658 -7.08 22.04 -13.78
CA ASP A 658 -6.83 21.85 -15.22
C ASP A 658 -6.36 23.14 -15.89
N ARG A 659 -7.04 24.26 -15.61
CA ARG A 659 -6.64 25.57 -16.16
C ARG A 659 -5.25 26.00 -15.72
N VAL A 660 -4.98 25.89 -14.42
CA VAL A 660 -3.68 26.27 -13.85
C VAL A 660 -2.58 25.36 -14.38
N GLY A 661 -2.75 24.03 -14.29
CA GLY A 661 -1.77 23.07 -14.71
C GLY A 661 -1.51 23.13 -16.22
N GLY A 662 -2.55 23.17 -17.05
CA GLY A 662 -2.42 23.25 -18.49
C GLY A 662 -1.62 24.47 -18.96
N ALA A 663 -1.87 25.63 -18.36
CA ALA A 663 -1.17 26.87 -18.74
C ALA A 663 0.27 26.97 -18.22
N LEU A 664 0.58 26.33 -17.11
CA LEU A 664 1.92 26.34 -16.52
C LEU A 664 2.81 25.21 -17.01
N LYS A 665 2.29 24.28 -17.82
CA LYS A 665 3.01 23.08 -18.26
C LYS A 665 4.39 23.39 -18.84
N ASP A 666 4.46 24.25 -19.84
CA ASP A 666 5.73 24.54 -20.54
C ASP A 666 6.73 25.30 -19.64
N GLU A 667 6.24 26.12 -18.73
CA GLU A 667 7.09 26.82 -17.76
C GLU A 667 7.65 25.88 -16.68
N ILE A 668 6.86 24.90 -16.28
CA ILE A 668 7.25 23.91 -15.26
C ILE A 668 8.23 22.89 -15.83
N LEU A 669 7.96 22.41 -17.03
CA LEU A 669 8.75 21.36 -17.66
C LEU A 669 10.07 21.85 -18.26
N GLY A 670 10.23 23.16 -18.44
CA GLY A 670 11.44 23.74 -19.00
C GLY A 670 11.61 23.49 -20.51
N THR A 671 12.83 23.61 -20.98
CA THR A 671 13.17 23.52 -22.41
C THR A 671 13.31 22.07 -22.88
N THR A 672 13.19 21.85 -24.20
CA THR A 672 13.46 20.56 -24.86
C THR A 672 14.96 20.31 -25.11
N GLU A 673 15.81 21.16 -24.57
CA GLU A 673 17.28 21.03 -24.72
C GLU A 673 17.78 19.99 -23.70
N PRO A 674 18.80 19.20 -24.05
CA PRO A 674 19.46 18.30 -23.09
C PRO A 674 19.99 19.08 -21.87
N ILE A 675 19.92 18.49 -20.68
CA ILE A 675 20.52 19.10 -19.49
C ILE A 675 22.01 19.34 -19.74
N ASP A 676 22.47 20.58 -19.56
CA ASP A 676 23.91 20.88 -19.52
C ASP A 676 24.38 20.61 -18.07
N PRO A 677 25.23 19.58 -17.84
CA PRO A 677 25.71 19.27 -16.48
C PRO A 677 26.42 20.44 -15.78
N LYS A 678 26.86 21.46 -16.55
CA LYS A 678 27.52 22.66 -16.02
C LYS A 678 26.53 23.76 -15.65
N ASN A 679 25.30 23.68 -16.08
CA ASN A 679 24.26 24.70 -15.84
C ASN A 679 22.87 24.03 -15.83
N PRO A 680 22.63 23.15 -14.88
CA PRO A 680 21.54 22.15 -14.96
C PRO A 680 20.14 22.74 -14.81
N ILE A 681 19.95 23.81 -14.04
CA ILE A 681 18.62 24.36 -13.74
C ILE A 681 18.63 25.88 -13.92
N SER A 682 17.60 26.40 -14.60
CA SER A 682 17.42 27.84 -14.73
C SER A 682 16.87 28.43 -13.44
N ASN A 683 17.57 29.41 -12.86
CA ASN A 683 17.11 30.13 -11.68
C ASN A 683 15.78 30.83 -11.92
N MET A 684 14.90 30.79 -10.91
CA MET A 684 13.63 31.51 -10.93
C MET A 684 13.91 33.01 -10.79
N SER A 685 13.54 33.80 -11.79
CA SER A 685 13.63 35.27 -11.74
C SER A 685 12.36 35.88 -11.10
N ALA A 686 12.48 37.14 -10.68
CA ALA A 686 11.31 37.87 -10.17
C ALA A 686 10.21 38.01 -11.24
N GLU A 687 10.58 38.13 -12.52
CA GLU A 687 9.65 38.15 -13.63
C GLU A 687 8.92 36.84 -13.80
N THR A 688 9.66 35.72 -13.80
CA THR A 688 9.11 34.36 -13.91
C THR A 688 8.14 34.07 -12.75
N ALA A 689 8.56 34.32 -11.52
CA ALA A 689 7.71 34.13 -10.35
C ALA A 689 6.42 34.98 -10.41
N SER A 690 6.57 36.25 -10.80
CA SER A 690 5.45 37.19 -10.90
C SER A 690 4.49 36.85 -12.04
N SER A 691 5.02 36.50 -13.21
CA SER A 691 4.24 36.05 -14.37
C SER A 691 3.39 34.85 -14.01
N ARG A 692 4.00 33.88 -13.32
CA ARG A 692 3.32 32.70 -12.83
C ARG A 692 2.19 33.00 -11.85
N ILE A 693 2.43 33.84 -10.84
CA ILE A 693 1.41 34.28 -9.89
C ILE A 693 0.22 34.90 -10.62
N LEU A 694 0.48 35.82 -11.55
CA LEU A 694 -0.57 36.49 -12.31
C LEU A 694 -1.35 35.54 -13.21
N THR A 695 -0.66 34.67 -13.94
CA THR A 695 -1.27 33.66 -14.83
C THR A 695 -2.16 32.73 -14.01
N THR A 696 -1.67 32.22 -12.89
CA THR A 696 -2.42 31.32 -12.02
C THR A 696 -3.70 31.98 -11.48
N VAL A 697 -3.62 33.24 -11.03
CA VAL A 697 -4.78 34.00 -10.55
C VAL A 697 -5.79 34.27 -11.67
N ALA A 698 -5.31 34.64 -12.88
CA ALA A 698 -6.20 34.84 -14.04
C ALA A 698 -7.01 33.61 -14.39
N LEU A 699 -6.39 32.46 -14.35
CA LEU A 699 -6.98 31.19 -14.77
C LEU A 699 -8.11 30.72 -13.82
N VAL A 700 -8.04 31.08 -12.55
CA VAL A 700 -9.14 30.82 -11.60
C VAL A 700 -10.20 31.92 -11.58
N GLY A 701 -10.09 32.92 -12.47
CA GLY A 701 -11.04 34.01 -12.60
C GLY A 701 -10.82 35.18 -11.66
N GLY A 702 -9.60 35.30 -11.08
CA GLY A 702 -9.22 36.46 -10.27
C GLY A 702 -8.90 37.71 -11.09
N ASP A 703 -9.09 38.87 -10.51
CA ASP A 703 -8.76 40.14 -11.16
C ASP A 703 -7.26 40.41 -11.18
N ILE A 704 -6.73 40.71 -12.36
CA ILE A 704 -5.31 41.07 -12.54
C ILE A 704 -5.19 42.53 -12.91
N PRO A 705 -4.30 43.30 -12.28
CA PRO A 705 -4.12 44.72 -12.57
C PRO A 705 -3.24 44.96 -13.79
N LEU A 706 -3.44 44.17 -14.83
CA LEU A 706 -2.83 44.37 -16.15
C LEU A 706 -3.91 44.70 -17.18
N PRO A 707 -3.66 45.66 -18.09
CA PRO A 707 -4.61 46.01 -19.13
C PRO A 707 -4.76 44.89 -20.13
N GLN A 708 -6.01 44.68 -20.59
CA GLN A 708 -6.32 43.69 -21.63
C GLN A 708 -6.03 44.25 -23.02
N ALA A 709 -5.37 43.48 -23.89
CA ALA A 709 -5.31 43.78 -25.31
C ALA A 709 -6.53 43.18 -26.03
N HIS A 710 -6.94 43.78 -27.12
CA HIS A 710 -8.11 43.37 -27.89
C HIS A 710 -7.78 43.20 -29.36
N TYR A 711 -8.44 42.29 -30.06
CA TYR A 711 -8.31 42.15 -31.51
C TYR A 711 -9.22 43.16 -32.24
N ASP A 712 -8.70 43.74 -33.31
CA ASP A 712 -9.50 44.53 -34.24
C ASP A 712 -10.35 43.66 -35.18
N ALA A 713 -11.16 44.24 -36.02
CA ALA A 713 -11.99 43.54 -37.01
C ALA A 713 -11.18 42.72 -38.03
N ASN A 714 -9.88 42.94 -38.15
CA ASN A 714 -8.94 42.25 -39.04
C ASN A 714 -8.11 41.20 -38.30
N HIS A 715 -8.43 40.89 -37.03
CA HIS A 715 -7.65 40.02 -36.14
C HIS A 715 -6.23 40.50 -35.81
N ASN A 716 -5.97 41.81 -35.87
CA ASN A 716 -4.74 42.36 -35.37
C ASN A 716 -4.87 42.72 -33.89
N LEU A 717 -3.83 42.44 -33.11
CA LEU A 717 -3.83 42.77 -31.68
C LEU A 717 -3.61 44.26 -31.46
N ILE A 718 -4.53 44.91 -30.75
CA ILE A 718 -4.46 46.29 -30.33
C ILE A 718 -4.02 46.38 -28.89
N TYR A 719 -2.89 47.04 -28.65
CA TYR A 719 -2.34 47.28 -27.34
C TYR A 719 -2.85 48.59 -26.75
N PRO A 720 -3.27 48.63 -25.49
CA PRO A 720 -3.61 49.92 -24.83
C PRO A 720 -2.41 50.87 -24.82
N PRO A 721 -2.63 52.19 -25.07
CA PRO A 721 -1.55 53.15 -25.15
C PRO A 721 -0.74 53.23 -23.85
N GLY A 722 0.58 53.07 -23.94
CA GLY A 722 1.51 53.18 -22.82
C GLY A 722 1.54 51.97 -21.90
N ALA A 723 0.85 50.88 -22.24
CA ALA A 723 0.95 49.62 -21.51
C ALA A 723 2.36 48.99 -21.65
N GLN A 724 2.94 48.57 -20.55
CA GLN A 724 4.25 47.94 -20.49
C GLN A 724 4.16 46.40 -20.46
N ALA A 725 3.05 45.86 -19.97
CA ALA A 725 2.64 44.49 -20.04
C ALA A 725 1.11 44.43 -20.24
N VAL A 726 0.62 43.45 -20.96
CA VAL A 726 -0.81 43.24 -21.24
C VAL A 726 -1.20 41.80 -21.12
N MET A 727 -2.47 41.54 -20.82
CA MET A 727 -3.06 40.21 -20.92
C MET A 727 -3.69 40.00 -22.30
N VAL A 728 -3.45 38.85 -22.90
CA VAL A 728 -4.04 38.39 -24.16
C VAL A 728 -4.44 36.92 -23.98
N ASP A 729 -5.71 36.64 -24.02
CA ASP A 729 -6.24 35.27 -23.90
C ASP A 729 -5.73 34.45 -22.68
N GLY A 730 -5.42 35.14 -21.58
CA GLY A 730 -4.90 34.52 -20.37
C GLY A 730 -3.37 34.53 -20.24
N GLU A 731 -2.66 34.97 -21.30
CA GLU A 731 -1.19 35.08 -21.30
C GLU A 731 -0.73 36.51 -21.09
N ILE A 732 0.44 36.67 -20.49
CA ILE A 732 1.10 37.97 -20.33
C ILE A 732 2.03 38.23 -21.52
N VAL A 733 1.77 39.29 -22.25
CA VAL A 733 2.50 39.62 -23.49
C VAL A 733 3.18 40.98 -23.35
N CYS A 734 4.41 41.06 -23.87
CA CYS A 734 5.16 42.32 -23.98
C CYS A 734 4.70 43.10 -25.23
N PRO A 735 4.15 44.32 -25.12
CA PRO A 735 3.78 45.11 -26.27
C PRO A 735 5.03 45.46 -27.14
N PRO A 736 4.92 45.55 -28.46
CA PRO A 736 6.04 45.88 -29.34
C PRO A 736 6.70 47.20 -28.98
N GLY A 737 8.04 47.18 -28.88
CA GLY A 737 8.82 48.39 -28.54
C GLY A 737 8.95 48.72 -27.07
N VAL A 738 8.36 47.94 -26.17
CA VAL A 738 8.59 48.06 -24.72
C VAL A 738 9.92 47.41 -24.37
N PRO A 739 10.83 48.13 -23.66
CA PRO A 739 12.06 47.52 -23.17
C PRO A 739 11.77 46.43 -22.12
N PHE A 740 12.58 45.38 -22.09
CA PHE A 740 12.44 44.22 -21.24
C PHE A 740 12.35 44.58 -19.73
N ASP A 741 13.20 45.54 -19.29
CA ASP A 741 13.21 46.01 -17.92
C ASP A 741 11.87 46.66 -17.51
N LYS A 742 11.21 47.38 -18.43
CA LYS A 742 9.91 48.01 -18.18
C LYS A 742 8.77 47.00 -18.20
N HIS A 743 8.88 45.97 -19.03
CA HIS A 743 7.93 44.86 -19.04
C HIS A 743 8.02 44.08 -17.71
N SER A 744 9.21 43.68 -17.30
CA SER A 744 9.47 42.99 -16.05
C SER A 744 9.02 43.80 -14.82
N GLU A 745 9.35 45.10 -14.74
CA GLU A 745 8.86 45.99 -13.68
C GLU A 745 7.32 46.02 -13.58
N ALA A 746 6.62 46.01 -14.72
CA ALA A 746 5.15 46.05 -14.74
C ALA A 746 4.53 44.74 -14.22
N ILE A 747 5.11 43.62 -14.58
CA ILE A 747 4.67 42.28 -14.13
C ILE A 747 4.88 42.13 -12.62
N VAL A 748 6.08 42.43 -12.13
CA VAL A 748 6.42 42.35 -10.70
C VAL A 748 5.52 43.22 -9.87
N LYS A 749 5.24 44.46 -10.36
CA LYS A 749 4.32 45.36 -9.69
C LYS A 749 2.91 44.79 -9.66
N ALA A 750 2.39 44.28 -10.77
CA ALA A 750 1.05 43.71 -10.84
C ALA A 750 0.87 42.52 -9.89
N ALA A 751 1.87 41.65 -9.81
CA ALA A 751 1.86 40.50 -8.88
C ALA A 751 1.87 40.98 -7.42
N GLY A 752 2.68 41.96 -7.06
CA GLY A 752 2.66 42.56 -5.71
C GLY A 752 1.34 43.18 -5.35
N ASP A 753 0.67 43.82 -6.32
CA ASP A 753 -0.68 44.42 -6.12
C ASP A 753 -1.76 43.33 -5.91
N VAL A 754 -1.69 42.20 -6.61
CA VAL A 754 -2.57 41.03 -6.45
C VAL A 754 -2.39 40.36 -5.09
N LEU A 755 -1.14 40.16 -4.67
CA LEU A 755 -0.84 39.59 -3.37
C LEU A 755 -1.34 40.45 -2.22
N GLY A 756 -1.14 41.76 -2.30
CA GLY A 756 -1.52 42.70 -1.25
C GLY A 756 -0.71 42.49 0.05
N PRO A 757 -0.86 43.41 1.02
CA PRO A 757 -0.04 43.42 2.24
C PRO A 757 -0.35 42.24 3.20
N ALA A 758 -1.55 41.66 3.16
CA ALA A 758 -1.94 40.61 4.07
C ALA A 758 -1.29 39.23 3.74
N SER A 759 -0.96 39.01 2.46
CA SER A 759 -0.22 37.84 1.99
C SER A 759 1.28 38.09 1.77
N GLY A 760 1.81 39.17 2.34
CA GLY A 760 3.24 39.50 2.25
C GLY A 760 3.64 40.38 1.06
N GLY A 761 2.76 40.63 0.07
CA GLY A 761 3.05 41.50 -1.07
C GLY A 761 4.33 41.08 -1.82
N TYR A 762 5.26 41.97 -2.03
CA TYR A 762 6.54 41.71 -2.70
C TYR A 762 7.42 40.67 -1.97
N SER A 763 7.36 40.58 -0.64
CA SER A 763 8.13 39.59 0.11
C SER A 763 7.66 38.15 -0.12
N ALA A 764 6.41 37.96 -0.54
CA ALA A 764 5.95 36.62 -0.96
C ALA A 764 6.60 36.18 -2.28
N ILE A 765 6.81 37.11 -3.23
CA ILE A 765 7.54 36.85 -4.48
C ILE A 765 9.00 36.48 -4.17
N GLU A 766 9.65 37.29 -3.30
CA GLU A 766 11.03 37.01 -2.86
C GLU A 766 11.12 35.69 -2.12
N GLY A 767 10.12 35.31 -1.30
CA GLY A 767 10.03 34.04 -0.60
C GLY A 767 9.96 32.86 -1.56
N MET A 768 9.12 32.95 -2.60
CA MET A 768 9.00 31.95 -3.64
C MET A 768 10.33 31.73 -4.40
N ILE A 769 10.97 32.83 -4.81
CA ILE A 769 12.26 32.81 -5.51
C ILE A 769 13.36 32.22 -4.62
N SER A 770 13.46 32.71 -3.39
CA SER A 770 14.46 32.24 -2.43
C SER A 770 14.31 30.76 -2.13
N ARG A 771 13.07 30.27 -2.06
CA ARG A 771 12.79 28.85 -1.80
C ARG A 771 13.20 27.98 -2.98
N PHE A 772 12.80 28.35 -4.19
CA PHE A 772 13.16 27.60 -5.39
C PHE A 772 14.69 27.62 -5.64
N ASN A 773 15.28 28.81 -5.75
CA ASN A 773 16.71 28.95 -6.06
C ASN A 773 17.58 28.41 -4.90
N GLY A 774 17.13 28.56 -3.65
CA GLY A 774 17.84 28.02 -2.51
C GLY A 774 18.01 26.51 -2.58
N VAL A 775 16.96 25.78 -2.98
CA VAL A 775 17.05 24.33 -3.18
C VAL A 775 17.92 23.98 -4.36
N THR A 776 17.70 24.61 -5.52
CA THR A 776 18.39 24.23 -6.78
C THR A 776 19.85 24.71 -6.89
N GLU A 777 20.22 25.80 -6.18
CA GLU A 777 21.59 26.32 -6.16
C GLU A 777 22.49 25.72 -5.06
N THR A 778 21.89 25.14 -4.02
CA THR A 778 22.64 24.56 -2.91
C THR A 778 23.00 23.12 -3.25
N PRO A 779 24.29 22.76 -3.40
CA PRO A 779 24.67 21.40 -3.72
C PRO A 779 24.20 20.40 -2.66
N ASN A 780 23.82 19.20 -3.11
CA ASN A 780 23.59 18.09 -2.20
C ASN A 780 24.93 17.61 -1.62
N PRO A 781 25.19 17.70 -0.32
CA PRO A 781 26.44 17.23 0.27
C PRO A 781 26.62 15.71 0.19
N ASN A 782 25.55 14.96 -0.05
CA ASN A 782 25.55 13.51 -0.23
C ASN A 782 25.60 13.14 -1.74
N GLY A 783 25.58 14.12 -2.66
CA GLY A 783 25.63 13.94 -4.10
C GLY A 783 27.02 13.75 -4.68
#